data_ac734d3293f26867f814dd7b4b3d9da2
#
_entry.id   ac734d3293f26867f814dd7b4b3d9da2
#
_cell.length_a   1.000
_cell.length_b   1.000
_cell.length_c   1.000
_cell.angle_alpha   90.00
_cell.angle_beta   90.00
_cell.angle_gamma   90.00
#
_symmetry.space_group_name_H-M   'P 1'
#
loop_
_entity.id
_entity.type
_entity.pdbx_description
1 polymer ?
#
loop_
_entity_poly.entity_id
_entity_poly.type
_entity_poly.pdbx_seq_one_letter_code
_entity_poly.pdbx_strand_id
1 'polypeptide(L)'
;MSICYHEGSREFHLYNKEISYLITILKNGQLGQLYFGKKLHDRESFSHLLELRHRPMAVCTYEGDSTFSMEHIKQEYPSYGAGDMRYPAVEILQENGSRITNFVYQTHRIYDGKPALAGLPATYTEDSKEAQTLEIELKDELIDTTLILYYTIFEELPVITRSAKVIYHGAEKIVLERAMSCSVDLPDHDYQMIELTGAWGRERAVTERKLQYGIQGIYSMRGCSSSNFNPFLALRRENTTEACGEVYGFSLVYSGNFLAQAEVDTYDVTRVTLGIHPDRFSWEMKNGDEFQTPEAVMVYSDRGLNGMSQAFHSLYRARLARGQWRDRPRPILINNWEATYFDFDEQKILQIVRTAKRLGIELFVLDDGWFGKREDDHSSLGDWYPNLEKLPDGIAGIAKKVAAEGMKFGLWFEPEMVNKDSNLYREHPDWILSTPGRHISHGRNQYILDFSRAEVVDAIYGQMEKILEDAPISYIKWDMNRCMSEVYSHTASAADQGKVMHQYILGVYRLYEKLTARFPEILFESCASGGSRFDPGLLYYAPQAWTSDDTDAVERCKIQYGTSLVYPVSSMGSHVSAVPNHQVLRNTSLKMRADVAYFGTFGYELNPNSLTEAEREVIKKQTAFMKEHRSLIQYGTFYRLQSPFAGNEMAWMVVSEDKKEAIVGWYRFLEPINIGYRSVRLQGLDPKLPYQISNMEMALYGDELMQAGLIVSDVASGQNPEQYNGENGDFQSRLYLLKAKEE
;
A
#
# COMPACT_ATOMS: atom_id res chain seq x y z
N MET A 1 -7.37 22.93 -13.02
CA MET A 1 -6.21 22.11 -13.43
C MET A 1 -5.73 22.64 -14.77
N SER A 2 -4.44 22.76 -14.96
CA SER A 2 -3.88 23.09 -16.26
C SER A 2 -2.44 22.58 -16.34
N ILE A 3 -2.06 22.15 -17.54
CA ILE A 3 -0.67 21.97 -17.93
C ILE A 3 -0.38 22.97 -19.02
N CYS A 4 0.49 23.92 -18.73
CA CYS A 4 0.89 24.98 -19.66
C CYS A 4 2.31 24.71 -20.14
N TYR A 5 2.56 24.94 -21.43
CA TYR A 5 3.92 25.04 -22.00
C TYR A 5 4.18 26.47 -22.44
N HIS A 6 5.18 27.09 -21.84
CA HIS A 6 5.66 28.44 -22.18
C HIS A 6 6.78 28.32 -23.21
N GLU A 7 6.45 28.45 -24.48
CA GLU A 7 7.40 28.26 -25.59
C GLU A 7 8.62 29.20 -25.51
N GLY A 8 8.39 30.45 -25.10
CA GLY A 8 9.46 31.45 -25.00
C GLY A 8 10.52 31.13 -23.96
N SER A 9 10.14 30.55 -22.82
CA SER A 9 11.05 30.13 -21.75
C SER A 9 11.39 28.63 -21.79
N ARG A 10 10.68 27.85 -22.60
CA ARG A 10 10.80 26.39 -22.71
C ARG A 10 10.50 25.70 -21.37
N GLU A 11 9.44 26.13 -20.69
CA GLU A 11 9.07 25.67 -19.37
C GLU A 11 7.68 25.04 -19.37
N PHE A 12 7.49 23.98 -18.58
CA PHE A 12 6.19 23.37 -18.32
C PHE A 12 5.74 23.73 -16.91
N HIS A 13 4.49 24.16 -16.76
CA HIS A 13 3.84 24.36 -15.48
C HIS A 13 2.61 23.46 -15.37
N LEU A 14 2.68 22.45 -14.52
CA LEU A 14 1.58 21.59 -14.15
C LEU A 14 1.00 22.11 -12.83
N TYR A 15 -0.28 22.45 -12.79
CA TYR A 15 -0.89 22.93 -11.56
C TYR A 15 -2.38 22.58 -11.46
N ASN A 16 -2.85 22.48 -10.23
CA ASN A 16 -4.28 22.37 -9.90
C ASN A 16 -4.66 23.40 -8.82
N LYS A 17 -5.66 23.10 -7.99
CA LYS A 17 -6.09 24.02 -6.92
C LYS A 17 -5.07 24.14 -5.78
N GLU A 18 -4.25 23.12 -5.51
CA GLU A 18 -3.41 23.02 -4.33
C GLU A 18 -1.91 23.00 -4.62
N ILE A 19 -1.48 22.43 -5.77
CA ILE A 19 -0.06 22.18 -6.07
C ILE A 19 0.40 22.75 -7.40
N SER A 20 1.71 22.94 -7.51
CA SER A 20 2.42 23.22 -8.76
C SER A 20 3.64 22.34 -8.91
N TYR A 21 3.96 21.97 -10.16
CA TYR A 21 5.15 21.27 -10.57
C TYR A 21 5.73 21.95 -11.81
N LEU A 22 7.01 22.32 -11.77
CA LEU A 22 7.65 23.09 -12.82
C LEU A 22 8.87 22.36 -13.38
N ILE A 23 8.91 22.22 -14.71
CA ILE A 23 9.99 21.59 -15.48
C ILE A 23 10.51 22.62 -16.49
N THR A 24 11.83 22.68 -16.71
CA THR A 24 12.44 23.46 -17.77
C THR A 24 13.25 22.58 -18.72
N ILE A 25 13.28 22.94 -19.99
CA ILE A 25 14.20 22.35 -20.96
C ILE A 25 15.50 23.17 -20.90
N LEU A 26 16.55 22.55 -20.37
CA LEU A 26 17.85 23.18 -20.16
C LEU A 26 18.55 23.52 -21.48
N LYS A 27 19.61 24.35 -21.40
CA LYS A 27 20.43 24.77 -22.56
C LYS A 27 21.01 23.56 -23.33
N ASN A 28 21.36 22.49 -22.63
CA ASN A 28 21.89 21.24 -23.25
C ASN A 28 20.78 20.28 -23.76
N GLY A 29 19.52 20.65 -23.69
CA GLY A 29 18.37 19.86 -24.10
C GLY A 29 17.87 18.85 -23.08
N GLN A 30 18.55 18.65 -21.96
CA GLN A 30 18.07 17.81 -20.86
C GLN A 30 17.00 18.56 -20.07
N LEU A 31 16.29 17.85 -19.16
CA LEU A 31 15.25 18.46 -18.35
C LEU A 31 15.78 18.86 -16.98
N GLY A 32 15.45 20.09 -16.58
CA GLY A 32 15.70 20.61 -15.23
C GLY A 32 14.41 20.70 -14.42
N GLN A 33 14.51 20.44 -13.13
CA GLN A 33 13.40 20.56 -12.19
C GLN A 33 13.50 21.93 -11.50
N LEU A 34 12.43 22.73 -11.60
CA LEU A 34 12.41 24.07 -10.99
C LEU A 34 11.71 24.08 -9.64
N TYR A 35 10.54 23.41 -9.53
CA TYR A 35 9.73 23.47 -8.32
C TYR A 35 8.77 22.29 -8.22
N PHE A 36 8.52 21.81 -7.00
CA PHE A 36 7.40 20.98 -6.60
C PHE A 36 6.92 21.44 -5.22
N GLY A 37 5.62 21.68 -5.07
CA GLY A 37 5.06 22.11 -3.79
C GLY A 37 3.71 22.81 -3.92
N LYS A 38 3.44 23.73 -2.99
CA LYS A 38 2.19 24.51 -2.97
C LYS A 38 2.01 25.28 -4.27
N LYS A 39 0.75 25.45 -4.69
CA LYS A 39 0.39 26.13 -5.93
C LYS A 39 1.03 27.52 -6.06
N LEU A 40 1.63 27.77 -7.21
CA LEU A 40 2.11 29.06 -7.67
C LEU A 40 1.16 29.64 -8.72
N HIS A 41 1.16 30.96 -8.86
CA HIS A 41 0.51 31.63 -10.00
C HIS A 41 1.27 31.33 -11.28
N ASP A 42 0.53 31.05 -12.36
CA ASP A 42 1.13 30.85 -13.67
C ASP A 42 1.72 32.17 -14.21
N ARG A 43 2.86 32.09 -14.91
CA ARG A 43 3.55 33.20 -15.51
C ARG A 43 4.43 32.75 -16.68
N GLU A 44 4.78 33.64 -17.56
CA GLU A 44 5.56 33.43 -18.80
C GLU A 44 6.93 32.76 -18.56
N SER A 45 7.58 32.97 -17.42
CA SER A 45 8.85 32.33 -17.10
C SER A 45 9.10 32.23 -15.61
N PHE A 46 9.66 31.07 -15.21
CA PHE A 46 10.15 30.74 -13.87
C PHE A 46 11.66 30.58 -13.85
N SER A 47 12.37 31.12 -14.85
CA SER A 47 13.84 31.00 -14.99
C SER A 47 14.63 31.51 -13.78
N HIS A 48 14.05 32.40 -12.96
CA HIS A 48 14.64 32.85 -11.70
C HIS A 48 14.79 31.73 -10.64
N LEU A 49 14.12 30.58 -10.81
CA LEU A 49 14.27 29.40 -9.97
C LEU A 49 15.41 28.46 -10.42
N LEU A 50 15.98 28.71 -11.60
CA LEU A 50 17.15 28.00 -12.10
C LEU A 50 18.41 28.69 -11.61
N GLU A 51 19.15 28.03 -10.74
CA GLU A 51 20.41 28.56 -10.20
C GLU A 51 21.59 28.22 -11.14
N LEU A 52 22.20 29.23 -11.72
CA LEU A 52 23.39 29.14 -12.56
C LEU A 52 24.53 29.91 -11.88
N ARG A 53 25.47 29.22 -11.26
CA ARG A 53 26.58 29.79 -10.52
C ARG A 53 27.89 29.13 -10.87
N HIS A 54 28.95 29.95 -10.92
CA HIS A 54 30.30 29.41 -10.94
C HIS A 54 30.59 28.72 -9.61
N ARG A 55 31.00 27.45 -9.69
CA ARG A 55 31.48 26.69 -8.55
C ARG A 55 32.88 26.15 -8.86
N PRO A 56 33.88 26.43 -8.03
CA PRO A 56 35.22 25.88 -8.19
C PRO A 56 35.18 24.36 -8.26
N MET A 57 35.91 23.77 -9.16
CA MET A 57 36.01 22.32 -9.39
C MET A 57 34.78 21.64 -10.00
N ALA A 58 33.64 22.34 -10.18
CA ALA A 58 32.47 21.74 -10.86
C ALA A 58 32.76 21.47 -12.34
N VAL A 59 32.31 20.35 -12.82
CA VAL A 59 32.40 19.96 -14.25
C VAL A 59 31.40 20.80 -15.05
N CYS A 60 31.87 21.52 -16.06
CA CYS A 60 31.04 22.39 -16.89
C CYS A 60 30.79 21.80 -18.27
N THR A 61 29.55 21.91 -18.76
CA THR A 61 29.14 21.34 -20.05
C THR A 61 29.70 22.07 -21.24
N TYR A 62 29.91 23.42 -21.11
CA TYR A 62 30.31 24.28 -22.25
C TYR A 62 31.62 24.99 -21.98
N GLU A 63 32.49 25.07 -23.02
CA GLU A 63 33.67 25.90 -22.97
C GLU A 63 33.28 27.39 -22.82
N GLY A 64 33.96 28.09 -21.89
CA GLY A 64 33.71 29.50 -21.61
C GLY A 64 32.49 29.79 -20.74
N ASP A 65 31.68 28.77 -20.39
CA ASP A 65 30.55 28.94 -19.45
C ASP A 65 30.77 28.08 -18.21
N SER A 66 31.35 28.67 -17.19
CA SER A 66 31.59 27.98 -15.91
C SER A 66 30.41 28.00 -14.95
N THR A 67 29.25 28.51 -15.38
CA THR A 67 28.03 28.54 -14.54
C THR A 67 27.06 27.41 -14.84
N PHE A 68 27.18 26.80 -16.03
CA PHE A 68 26.31 25.72 -16.43
C PHE A 68 26.96 24.33 -16.12
N SER A 69 26.61 23.77 -14.99
CA SER A 69 27.09 22.46 -14.54
C SER A 69 25.95 21.58 -14.07
N MET A 70 25.88 20.38 -14.60
CA MET A 70 24.88 19.38 -14.20
C MET A 70 25.12 18.86 -12.78
N GLU A 71 26.31 19.09 -12.19
CA GLU A 71 26.64 18.70 -10.82
C GLU A 71 25.75 19.39 -9.78
N HIS A 72 25.33 20.65 -10.02
CA HIS A 72 24.50 21.40 -9.08
C HIS A 72 23.12 21.83 -9.60
N ILE A 73 22.88 21.73 -10.90
CA ILE A 73 21.56 21.99 -11.46
C ILE A 73 20.59 20.89 -11.02
N LYS A 74 19.42 21.28 -10.51
CA LYS A 74 18.35 20.35 -10.22
C LYS A 74 17.82 19.75 -11.51
N GLN A 75 17.69 18.42 -11.56
CA GLN A 75 17.35 17.69 -12.78
C GLN A 75 16.03 16.94 -12.65
N GLU A 76 15.43 16.74 -13.81
CA GLU A 76 14.24 15.92 -14.00
C GLU A 76 14.65 14.64 -14.72
N TYR A 77 14.62 13.48 -14.04
CA TYR A 77 14.95 12.18 -14.57
C TYR A 77 16.39 12.04 -15.14
N PRO A 78 17.42 12.27 -14.31
CA PRO A 78 18.81 12.29 -14.74
C PRO A 78 19.35 10.93 -15.17
N SER A 79 20.25 10.93 -16.17
CA SER A 79 21.12 9.80 -16.48
C SER A 79 22.54 10.03 -15.96
N TYR A 80 23.34 8.95 -15.84
CA TYR A 80 24.75 9.08 -15.51
C TYR A 80 25.53 9.67 -16.67
N GLY A 81 26.47 10.55 -16.34
CA GLY A 81 27.29 11.30 -17.29
C GLY A 81 26.94 12.77 -17.33
N ALA A 82 27.45 13.51 -18.31
CA ALA A 82 27.23 14.96 -18.46
C ALA A 82 27.59 15.82 -17.22
N GLY A 83 28.25 15.26 -16.20
CA GLY A 83 28.69 15.95 -14.99
C GLY A 83 27.77 15.80 -13.78
N ASP A 84 26.62 15.14 -13.87
CA ASP A 84 25.85 14.77 -12.68
C ASP A 84 26.46 13.55 -12.00
N MET A 85 26.86 13.69 -10.74
CA MET A 85 27.49 12.63 -9.94
C MET A 85 26.52 12.01 -8.94
N ARG A 86 25.27 12.50 -8.87
CA ARG A 86 24.22 12.00 -7.99
C ARG A 86 23.58 10.74 -8.58
N TYR A 87 22.78 10.05 -7.77
CA TYR A 87 22.12 8.80 -8.17
C TYR A 87 21.24 9.00 -9.41
N PRO A 88 21.48 8.27 -10.52
CA PRO A 88 20.73 8.44 -11.76
C PRO A 88 19.38 7.73 -11.73
N ALA A 89 18.40 8.26 -12.47
CA ALA A 89 17.09 7.65 -12.66
C ALA A 89 17.10 6.54 -13.74
N VAL A 90 18.00 6.66 -14.74
CA VAL A 90 18.14 5.66 -15.82
C VAL A 90 19.61 5.35 -16.07
N GLU A 91 19.90 4.07 -16.32
CA GLU A 91 21.24 3.61 -16.66
C GLU A 91 21.15 2.47 -17.69
N ILE A 92 21.87 2.63 -18.78
CA ILE A 92 21.87 1.70 -19.93
C ILE A 92 23.30 1.28 -20.22
N LEU A 93 23.59 -0.01 -20.13
CA LEU A 93 24.84 -0.61 -20.60
C LEU A 93 24.74 -0.84 -22.10
N GLN A 94 25.62 -0.19 -22.86
CA GLN A 94 25.75 -0.33 -24.29
C GLN A 94 26.69 -1.51 -24.64
N GLU A 95 26.63 -2.03 -25.88
CA GLU A 95 27.44 -3.15 -26.30
C GLU A 95 28.96 -2.87 -26.23
N ASN A 96 29.37 -1.61 -26.44
CA ASN A 96 30.76 -1.18 -26.28
C ASN A 96 31.22 -1.03 -24.81
N GLY A 97 30.36 -1.32 -23.82
CA GLY A 97 30.64 -1.22 -22.40
C GLY A 97 30.39 0.17 -21.79
N SER A 98 30.02 1.17 -22.58
CA SER A 98 29.69 2.51 -22.09
C SER A 98 28.33 2.50 -21.37
N ARG A 99 28.20 3.36 -20.35
CA ARG A 99 26.93 3.68 -19.68
C ARG A 99 26.53 5.14 -19.84
N ILE A 100 27.30 5.88 -20.65
CA ILE A 100 27.02 7.29 -20.87
C ILE A 100 25.88 7.43 -21.86
N THR A 101 24.82 8.08 -21.44
CA THR A 101 23.65 8.40 -22.26
C THR A 101 23.38 9.91 -22.26
N ASN A 102 22.72 10.41 -23.30
CA ASN A 102 22.38 11.81 -23.43
C ASN A 102 20.94 11.96 -23.97
N PHE A 103 19.96 11.82 -23.11
CA PHE A 103 18.57 11.99 -23.45
C PHE A 103 18.21 13.46 -23.54
N VAL A 104 17.95 13.96 -24.72
CA VAL A 104 17.57 15.34 -25.00
C VAL A 104 16.12 15.44 -25.47
N TYR A 105 15.47 16.53 -25.07
CA TYR A 105 14.09 16.82 -25.43
C TYR A 105 13.89 16.83 -26.97
N GLN A 106 12.84 16.12 -27.41
CA GLN A 106 12.39 16.07 -28.81
C GLN A 106 11.02 16.75 -28.97
N THR A 107 10.04 16.28 -28.24
CA THR A 107 8.66 16.75 -28.34
C THR A 107 7.89 16.49 -27.06
N HIS A 108 6.65 16.99 -26.96
CA HIS A 108 5.73 16.69 -25.89
C HIS A 108 4.29 16.64 -26.40
N ARG A 109 3.43 16.02 -25.61
CA ARG A 109 1.97 16.05 -25.78
C ARG A 109 1.30 16.37 -24.44
N ILE A 110 0.21 17.16 -24.50
CA ILE A 110 -0.65 17.43 -23.36
C ILE A 110 -2.06 16.98 -23.74
N TYR A 111 -2.68 16.16 -22.91
CA TYR A 111 -4.03 15.65 -23.16
C TYR A 111 -4.79 15.39 -21.86
N ASP A 112 -6.13 15.39 -21.96
CA ASP A 112 -7.03 15.07 -20.86
C ASP A 112 -7.05 13.56 -20.60
N GLY A 113 -7.14 13.18 -19.32
CA GLY A 113 -7.16 11.80 -18.87
C GLY A 113 -5.76 11.25 -18.57
N LYS A 114 -5.71 9.95 -18.35
CA LYS A 114 -4.52 9.23 -17.92
C LYS A 114 -4.33 7.93 -18.71
N PRO A 115 -3.13 7.65 -19.26
CA PRO A 115 -2.87 6.41 -19.96
C PRO A 115 -2.78 5.23 -19.00
N ALA A 116 -3.26 4.05 -19.42
CA ALA A 116 -3.01 2.80 -18.74
C ALA A 116 -1.55 2.34 -18.95
N LEU A 117 -0.98 1.67 -17.98
CA LEU A 117 0.33 1.03 -18.09
C LEU A 117 0.16 -0.44 -18.48
N ALA A 118 0.75 -0.85 -19.58
CA ALA A 118 0.59 -2.22 -20.10
C ALA A 118 1.15 -3.26 -19.11
N GLY A 119 0.28 -4.14 -18.60
CA GLY A 119 0.66 -5.23 -17.70
C GLY A 119 0.98 -4.82 -16.27
N LEU A 120 0.86 -3.54 -15.93
CA LEU A 120 1.15 -2.99 -14.62
C LEU A 120 -0.10 -2.34 -14.00
N PRO A 121 -0.29 -2.44 -12.68
CA PRO A 121 -1.30 -1.67 -11.98
C PRO A 121 -0.92 -0.18 -12.01
N ALA A 122 -1.92 0.67 -12.15
CA ALA A 122 -1.75 2.12 -12.13
C ALA A 122 -3.06 2.79 -11.69
N THR A 123 -2.96 3.99 -11.16
CA THR A 123 -4.14 4.83 -10.95
C THR A 123 -4.80 5.15 -12.29
N TYR A 124 -6.10 5.39 -12.29
CA TYR A 124 -6.89 5.62 -13.52
C TYR A 124 -7.88 6.77 -13.34
N THR A 125 -8.49 7.19 -14.43
CA THR A 125 -9.60 8.15 -14.45
C THR A 125 -10.84 7.49 -15.02
N GLU A 126 -12.02 7.84 -14.51
CA GLU A 126 -13.32 7.44 -15.09
C GLU A 126 -13.83 8.47 -16.09
N ASP A 127 -13.55 9.75 -15.83
CA ASP A 127 -13.75 10.85 -16.77
C ASP A 127 -12.39 11.46 -17.13
N SER A 128 -12.18 11.74 -18.41
CA SER A 128 -10.93 12.35 -18.88
C SER A 128 -10.63 13.71 -18.23
N LYS A 129 -11.65 14.42 -17.75
CA LYS A 129 -11.50 15.72 -17.08
C LYS A 129 -10.98 15.63 -15.65
N GLU A 130 -10.91 14.43 -15.06
CA GLU A 130 -10.39 14.26 -13.69
C GLU A 130 -8.88 14.50 -13.61
N ALA A 131 -8.17 14.33 -14.70
CA ALA A 131 -6.73 14.51 -14.75
C ALA A 131 -6.28 15.02 -16.13
N GLN A 132 -5.08 15.62 -16.16
CA GLN A 132 -4.35 15.94 -17.37
C GLN A 132 -2.98 15.27 -17.35
N THR A 133 -2.53 14.80 -18.52
CA THR A 133 -1.23 14.17 -18.67
C THR A 133 -0.32 14.98 -19.58
N LEU A 134 0.89 15.24 -19.12
CA LEU A 134 2.03 15.67 -19.90
C LEU A 134 2.88 14.44 -20.23
N GLU A 135 3.12 14.23 -21.50
CA GLU A 135 4.04 13.23 -22.03
C GLU A 135 5.21 13.97 -22.69
N ILE A 136 6.42 13.72 -22.18
CA ILE A 136 7.65 14.33 -22.74
C ILE A 136 8.48 13.21 -23.37
N GLU A 137 8.81 13.38 -24.63
CA GLU A 137 9.70 12.50 -25.36
C GLU A 137 11.12 13.05 -25.39
N LEU A 138 12.05 12.24 -24.92
CA LEU A 138 13.50 12.48 -24.95
C LEU A 138 14.13 11.42 -25.84
N LYS A 139 15.22 11.76 -26.53
CA LYS A 139 15.95 10.83 -27.37
C LYS A 139 17.45 10.91 -27.15
N ASP A 140 18.09 9.76 -27.13
CA ASP A 140 19.53 9.61 -27.33
C ASP A 140 19.76 9.09 -28.76
N GLU A 141 20.22 9.98 -29.63
CA GLU A 141 20.41 9.68 -31.06
C GLU A 141 21.55 8.66 -31.31
N LEU A 142 22.57 8.61 -30.42
CA LEU A 142 23.71 7.73 -30.60
C LEU A 142 23.34 6.25 -30.47
N ILE A 143 22.50 5.94 -29.47
CA ILE A 143 22.04 4.58 -29.21
C ILE A 143 20.62 4.32 -29.75
N ASP A 144 20.06 5.28 -30.48
CA ASP A 144 18.69 5.26 -31.04
C ASP A 144 17.63 4.77 -30.02
N THR A 145 17.63 5.42 -28.86
CA THR A 145 16.73 5.08 -27.76
C THR A 145 15.84 6.27 -27.41
N THR A 146 14.54 6.01 -27.33
CA THR A 146 13.52 6.97 -26.90
C THR A 146 13.16 6.72 -25.45
N LEU A 147 13.14 7.79 -24.65
CA LEU A 147 12.65 7.80 -23.28
C LEU A 147 11.42 8.69 -23.21
N ILE A 148 10.29 8.13 -22.80
CA ILE A 148 9.03 8.85 -22.62
C ILE A 148 8.75 8.99 -21.14
N LEU A 149 8.56 10.22 -20.67
CA LEU A 149 8.21 10.53 -19.27
C LEU A 149 6.75 10.97 -19.21
N TYR A 150 5.98 10.32 -18.32
CA TYR A 150 4.57 10.62 -18.08
C TYR A 150 4.42 11.35 -16.76
N TYR A 151 3.65 12.45 -16.78
CA TYR A 151 3.25 13.23 -15.61
C TYR A 151 1.75 13.44 -15.66
N THR A 152 1.01 12.87 -14.73
CA THR A 152 -0.43 13.08 -14.66
C THR A 152 -0.78 13.85 -13.38
N ILE A 153 -1.43 15.01 -13.52
CA ILE A 153 -1.92 15.80 -12.40
C ILE A 153 -3.44 15.65 -12.29
N PHE A 154 -3.94 15.41 -11.07
CA PHE A 154 -5.37 15.27 -10.78
C PHE A 154 -5.99 16.63 -10.41
N GLU A 155 -7.25 16.89 -10.86
CA GLU A 155 -7.94 18.16 -10.62
C GLU A 155 -8.19 18.44 -9.14
N GLU A 156 -8.75 17.47 -8.43
CA GLU A 156 -9.29 17.65 -7.07
C GLU A 156 -8.34 17.10 -5.98
N LEU A 157 -7.19 16.56 -6.35
CA LEU A 157 -6.25 15.96 -5.41
C LEU A 157 -4.86 16.59 -5.57
N PRO A 158 -4.14 16.88 -4.48
CA PRO A 158 -2.76 17.38 -4.53
C PRO A 158 -1.77 16.26 -4.90
N VAL A 159 -2.00 15.65 -6.06
CA VAL A 159 -1.31 14.43 -6.52
C VAL A 159 -0.78 14.61 -7.94
N ILE A 160 0.45 14.16 -8.14
CA ILE A 160 1.05 13.93 -9.46
C ILE A 160 1.49 12.47 -9.52
N THR A 161 1.13 11.75 -10.58
CA THR A 161 1.66 10.41 -10.83
C THR A 161 2.70 10.45 -11.94
N ARG A 162 3.71 9.58 -11.82
CA ARG A 162 4.84 9.53 -12.74
C ARG A 162 5.16 8.10 -13.15
N SER A 163 5.58 7.94 -14.40
CA SER A 163 6.22 6.72 -14.90
C SER A 163 7.11 7.07 -16.09
N ALA A 164 7.96 6.12 -16.48
CA ALA A 164 8.85 6.26 -17.61
C ALA A 164 8.73 5.03 -18.53
N LYS A 165 8.87 5.25 -19.85
CA LYS A 165 8.89 4.19 -20.85
C LYS A 165 10.15 4.33 -21.69
N VAL A 166 10.89 3.25 -21.83
CA VAL A 166 12.08 3.17 -22.71
C VAL A 166 11.70 2.38 -23.95
N ILE A 167 11.97 2.92 -25.14
CA ILE A 167 11.75 2.27 -26.43
C ILE A 167 13.08 2.22 -27.16
N TYR A 168 13.51 1.03 -27.56
CA TYR A 168 14.80 0.85 -28.22
C TYR A 168 14.64 0.58 -29.72
N HIS A 169 15.35 1.34 -30.53
CA HIS A 169 15.32 1.23 -32.01
C HIS A 169 16.68 0.90 -32.62
N GLY A 170 17.75 0.83 -31.83
CA GLY A 170 19.10 0.59 -32.28
C GLY A 170 19.31 -0.82 -32.85
N ALA A 171 20.40 -1.00 -33.62
CA ALA A 171 20.73 -2.28 -34.26
C ALA A 171 21.41 -3.27 -33.29
N GLU A 172 22.18 -2.78 -32.35
CA GLU A 172 22.92 -3.55 -31.37
C GLU A 172 22.05 -3.75 -30.10
N LYS A 173 22.34 -4.75 -29.30
CA LYS A 173 21.62 -4.93 -28.02
C LYS A 173 22.11 -3.96 -26.97
N ILE A 174 21.19 -3.55 -26.09
CA ILE A 174 21.49 -2.79 -24.87
C ILE A 174 20.94 -3.53 -23.65
N VAL A 175 21.45 -3.18 -22.47
CA VAL A 175 20.91 -3.68 -21.20
C VAL A 175 20.49 -2.49 -20.34
N LEU A 176 19.22 -2.40 -20.04
CA LEU A 176 18.69 -1.46 -19.07
C LEU A 176 19.00 -2.00 -17.67
N GLU A 177 19.94 -1.34 -16.96
CA GLU A 177 20.39 -1.74 -15.62
C GLU A 177 19.63 -0.99 -14.52
N ARG A 178 19.02 0.17 -14.86
CA ARG A 178 18.21 0.98 -13.94
C ARG A 178 17.15 1.75 -14.71
N ALA A 179 15.93 1.73 -14.19
CA ALA A 179 14.84 2.59 -14.62
C ALA A 179 13.96 2.90 -13.42
N MET A 180 14.15 4.10 -12.83
CA MET A 180 13.33 4.56 -11.72
C MET A 180 11.99 5.06 -12.24
N SER A 181 10.94 4.96 -11.43
CA SER A 181 9.62 5.50 -11.77
C SER A 181 9.57 7.02 -11.66
N CYS A 182 10.31 7.58 -10.71
CA CYS A 182 10.49 9.03 -10.58
C CYS A 182 11.85 9.40 -9.97
N SER A 183 12.28 10.63 -10.25
CA SER A 183 13.36 11.34 -9.58
C SER A 183 12.91 12.79 -9.39
N VAL A 184 13.11 13.34 -8.18
CA VAL A 184 12.70 14.73 -7.82
C VAL A 184 13.80 15.37 -6.99
N ASP A 185 14.27 16.54 -7.41
CA ASP A 185 15.30 17.31 -6.70
C ASP A 185 14.64 18.43 -5.89
N LEU A 186 14.57 18.30 -4.57
CA LEU A 186 14.08 19.32 -3.64
C LEU A 186 15.20 20.30 -3.27
N PRO A 187 14.91 21.60 -3.04
CA PRO A 187 15.93 22.65 -2.97
C PRO A 187 16.73 22.70 -1.67
N ASP A 188 16.38 21.90 -0.67
CA ASP A 188 17.04 21.85 0.64
C ASP A 188 16.97 20.46 1.26
N HIS A 189 17.60 20.26 2.43
CA HIS A 189 17.62 18.98 3.15
C HIS A 189 17.05 19.07 4.57
N ASP A 190 16.37 20.13 4.92
CA ASP A 190 15.78 20.30 6.27
C ASP A 190 14.48 19.50 6.41
N TYR A 191 14.60 18.17 6.29
CA TYR A 191 13.49 17.21 6.38
C TYR A 191 13.75 16.11 7.40
N GLN A 192 12.65 15.64 8.00
CA GLN A 192 12.53 14.34 8.65
C GLN A 192 11.97 13.35 7.62
N MET A 193 12.70 12.27 7.37
CA MET A 193 12.24 11.19 6.51
C MET A 193 11.42 10.20 7.31
N ILE A 194 10.18 9.94 6.90
CA ILE A 194 9.26 8.95 7.46
C ILE A 194 9.29 7.70 6.60
N GLU A 195 9.39 6.55 7.24
CA GLU A 195 9.37 5.23 6.64
C GLU A 195 8.40 4.32 7.39
N LEU A 196 7.85 3.34 6.69
CA LEU A 196 7.04 2.27 7.29
C LEU A 196 7.88 1.00 7.33
N THR A 197 8.40 0.69 8.53
CA THR A 197 9.31 -0.43 8.77
C THR A 197 8.62 -1.55 9.53
N GLY A 198 9.26 -2.70 9.68
CA GLY A 198 8.69 -3.75 10.52
C GLY A 198 9.25 -5.14 10.28
N ALA A 199 8.41 -6.09 10.60
CA ALA A 199 8.58 -7.51 10.35
C ALA A 199 7.20 -8.19 10.41
N TRP A 200 7.13 -9.50 10.19
CA TRP A 200 5.94 -10.28 10.45
C TRP A 200 5.41 -10.03 11.88
N GLY A 201 4.11 -9.76 11.99
CA GLY A 201 3.42 -9.48 13.26
C GLY A 201 3.65 -8.07 13.85
N ARG A 202 4.46 -7.22 13.21
CA ARG A 202 4.68 -5.81 13.59
C ARG A 202 4.98 -4.94 12.37
N GLU A 203 4.11 -5.03 11.39
CA GLU A 203 4.24 -4.37 10.10
C GLU A 203 3.96 -2.87 10.21
N ARG A 204 4.59 -2.09 9.34
CA ARG A 204 4.37 -0.64 9.13
C ARG A 204 4.49 0.20 10.40
N ALA A 205 5.44 -0.13 11.27
CA ALA A 205 5.83 0.76 12.33
C ALA A 205 6.38 2.07 11.74
N VAL A 206 5.90 3.20 12.24
CA VAL A 206 6.36 4.51 11.78
C VAL A 206 7.76 4.76 12.34
N THR A 207 8.72 4.95 11.45
CA THR A 207 10.11 5.27 11.80
C THR A 207 10.49 6.59 11.16
N GLU A 208 11.18 7.44 11.91
CA GLU A 208 11.61 8.76 11.44
C GLU A 208 13.11 8.95 11.64
N ARG A 209 13.74 9.65 10.68
CA ARG A 209 15.12 10.11 10.80
C ARG A 209 15.33 11.46 10.12
N LYS A 210 16.16 12.33 10.71
CA LYS A 210 16.59 13.57 10.06
C LYS A 210 17.53 13.24 8.90
N LEU A 211 17.32 13.85 7.73
CA LEU A 211 18.21 13.68 6.59
C LEU A 211 19.63 14.15 6.92
N GLN A 212 20.59 13.41 6.40
CA GLN A 212 22.03 13.69 6.46
C GLN A 212 22.61 13.64 5.05
N TYR A 213 23.81 14.18 4.84
CA TYR A 213 24.52 14.07 3.58
C TYR A 213 24.74 12.62 3.16
N GLY A 214 24.59 12.35 1.87
CA GLY A 214 24.65 11.03 1.27
C GLY A 214 23.28 10.37 1.12
N ILE A 215 23.25 9.07 0.86
CA ILE A 215 22.04 8.30 0.55
C ILE A 215 21.43 7.68 1.80
N GLN A 216 20.13 7.87 1.98
CA GLN A 216 19.31 7.25 3.00
C GLN A 216 18.05 6.69 2.33
N GLY A 217 17.63 5.49 2.69
CA GLY A 217 16.45 4.91 2.04
C GLY A 217 16.08 3.55 2.58
N ILE A 218 15.04 3.01 1.95
CA ILE A 218 14.48 1.70 2.21
C ILE A 218 14.36 0.92 0.90
N TYR A 219 14.33 -0.41 1.01
CA TYR A 219 14.26 -1.25 -0.17
C TYR A 219 13.70 -2.64 0.15
N SER A 220 13.34 -3.37 -0.88
CA SER A 220 13.12 -4.81 -0.83
C SER A 220 13.86 -5.52 -1.95
N MET A 221 14.47 -6.66 -1.62
CA MET A 221 15.05 -7.64 -2.54
C MET A 221 14.48 -9.04 -2.28
N ARG A 222 13.27 -9.10 -1.72
CA ARG A 222 12.61 -10.33 -1.28
C ARG A 222 11.69 -10.95 -2.31
N GLY A 223 11.65 -10.38 -3.53
CA GLY A 223 10.69 -10.75 -4.56
C GLY A 223 9.28 -10.19 -4.34
N CYS A 224 9.08 -9.43 -3.26
CA CYS A 224 7.85 -8.74 -2.93
C CYS A 224 8.15 -7.44 -2.18
N SER A 225 7.14 -6.58 -1.98
CA SER A 225 7.27 -5.32 -1.24
C SER A 225 7.72 -5.52 0.22
N SER A 226 7.32 -6.60 0.86
CA SER A 226 7.75 -7.11 2.18
C SER A 226 7.18 -6.41 3.42
N SER A 227 7.20 -7.14 4.54
CA SER A 227 6.85 -6.60 5.87
C SER A 227 7.94 -5.74 6.49
N ASN A 228 9.18 -5.82 5.94
CA ASN A 228 10.33 -5.08 6.50
C ASN A 228 10.26 -3.60 6.16
N PHE A 229 9.88 -3.29 4.92
CA PHE A 229 9.70 -1.94 4.41
C PHE A 229 8.53 -1.90 3.45
N ASN A 230 7.68 -0.88 3.59
CA ASN A 230 6.60 -0.62 2.63
C ASN A 230 7.12 0.30 1.51
N PRO A 231 6.66 0.18 0.26
CA PRO A 231 7.10 1.04 -0.85
C PRO A 231 6.55 2.48 -0.73
N PHE A 232 6.88 3.11 0.39
CA PHE A 232 6.46 4.45 0.78
C PHE A 232 7.58 5.18 1.52
N LEU A 233 7.73 6.45 1.20
CA LEU A 233 8.66 7.39 1.83
C LEU A 233 7.96 8.75 1.94
N ALA A 234 8.10 9.44 3.06
CA ALA A 234 7.67 10.84 3.17
C ALA A 234 8.78 11.72 3.75
N LEU A 235 8.80 12.98 3.30
CA LEU A 235 9.68 14.03 3.82
C LEU A 235 8.82 15.12 4.44
N ARG A 236 8.91 15.31 5.76
CA ARG A 236 8.19 16.35 6.49
C ARG A 236 9.15 17.39 7.08
N ARG A 237 8.69 18.61 7.27
CA ARG A 237 9.42 19.58 8.08
C ARG A 237 9.37 19.17 9.56
N GLU A 238 10.34 19.63 10.35
CA GLU A 238 10.45 19.29 11.78
C GLU A 238 9.19 19.69 12.57
N ASN A 239 8.57 20.82 12.22
CA ASN A 239 7.36 21.33 12.85
C ASN A 239 6.04 20.74 12.30
N THR A 240 6.11 19.82 11.35
CA THR A 240 4.91 19.17 10.80
C THR A 240 4.31 18.22 11.83
N THR A 241 3.00 18.33 12.00
CA THR A 241 2.18 17.46 12.87
C THR A 241 1.17 16.69 12.04
N GLU A 242 0.28 15.96 12.69
CA GLU A 242 -0.88 15.34 11.99
C GLU A 242 -1.79 16.39 11.33
N ALA A 243 -1.91 17.60 11.90
CA ALA A 243 -2.90 18.60 11.50
C ALA A 243 -2.33 19.77 10.69
N CYS A 244 -1.05 19.99 10.69
CA CYS A 244 -0.43 21.15 10.04
C CYS A 244 1.04 20.91 9.67
N GLY A 245 1.56 21.72 8.76
CA GLY A 245 2.94 21.70 8.29
C GLY A 245 3.11 21.03 6.93
N GLU A 246 4.28 21.22 6.34
CA GLU A 246 4.63 20.76 4.99
C GLU A 246 5.10 19.30 5.01
N VAL A 247 4.62 18.52 4.05
CA VAL A 247 5.06 17.14 3.83
C VAL A 247 4.93 16.76 2.35
N TYR A 248 5.92 16.02 1.87
CA TYR A 248 5.96 15.35 0.57
C TYR A 248 5.85 13.85 0.79
N GLY A 249 4.90 13.19 0.13
CA GLY A 249 4.72 11.75 0.19
C GLY A 249 5.00 11.10 -1.17
N PHE A 250 5.69 9.96 -1.16
CA PHE A 250 6.06 9.18 -2.33
C PHE A 250 5.67 7.72 -2.13
N SER A 251 4.91 7.15 -3.05
CA SER A 251 4.47 5.75 -2.98
C SER A 251 4.58 5.10 -4.34
N LEU A 252 5.01 3.83 -4.39
CA LEU A 252 5.19 3.07 -5.62
C LEU A 252 4.04 2.07 -5.82
N VAL A 253 3.35 2.15 -6.94
CA VAL A 253 2.30 1.19 -7.33
C VAL A 253 2.94 -0.06 -7.90
N TYR A 254 3.55 -0.85 -7.01
CA TYR A 254 4.30 -2.04 -7.36
C TYR A 254 4.43 -3.00 -6.18
N SER A 255 4.42 -4.30 -6.45
CA SER A 255 4.43 -5.35 -5.42
C SER A 255 5.75 -6.14 -5.36
N GLY A 256 6.71 -5.81 -6.22
CA GLY A 256 8.02 -6.49 -6.31
C GLY A 256 9.14 -5.78 -5.55
N ASN A 257 10.37 -6.11 -5.94
CA ASN A 257 11.57 -5.48 -5.42
C ASN A 257 11.59 -3.98 -5.74
N PHE A 258 11.77 -3.15 -4.73
CA PHE A 258 11.77 -1.69 -4.90
C PHE A 258 12.94 -1.02 -4.18
N LEU A 259 13.25 0.18 -4.63
CA LEU A 259 14.14 1.13 -3.96
C LEU A 259 13.40 2.46 -3.79
N ALA A 260 13.43 3.01 -2.58
CA ALA A 260 12.96 4.36 -2.27
C ALA A 260 14.03 5.06 -1.42
N GLN A 261 14.59 6.16 -1.91
CA GLN A 261 15.71 6.82 -1.22
C GLN A 261 15.68 8.33 -1.40
N ALA A 262 16.34 9.01 -0.46
CA ALA A 262 16.70 10.42 -0.51
C ALA A 262 18.22 10.54 -0.45
N GLU A 263 18.80 11.20 -1.43
CA GLU A 263 20.22 11.58 -1.48
C GLU A 263 20.36 13.07 -1.22
N VAL A 264 21.12 13.43 -0.20
CA VAL A 264 21.49 14.82 0.07
C VAL A 264 22.90 15.07 -0.49
N ASP A 265 22.99 15.96 -1.45
CA ASP A 265 24.28 16.33 -2.07
C ASP A 265 25.04 17.41 -1.29
N THR A 266 26.23 17.76 -1.77
CA THR A 266 27.11 18.76 -1.13
C THR A 266 26.60 20.21 -1.25
N TYR A 267 25.53 20.43 -2.01
CA TYR A 267 24.88 21.73 -2.22
C TYR A 267 23.51 21.80 -1.57
N ASP A 268 23.26 20.90 -0.61
CA ASP A 268 22.02 20.79 0.17
C ASP A 268 20.77 20.37 -0.63
N VAL A 269 20.91 19.98 -1.89
CA VAL A 269 19.80 19.46 -2.69
C VAL A 269 19.45 18.03 -2.23
N THR A 270 18.17 17.76 -2.05
CA THR A 270 17.66 16.42 -1.74
C THR A 270 17.06 15.81 -3.00
N ARG A 271 17.71 14.77 -3.54
CA ARG A 271 17.18 13.95 -4.63
C ARG A 271 16.41 12.77 -4.09
N VAL A 272 15.09 12.73 -4.35
CA VAL A 272 14.26 11.56 -4.05
C VAL A 272 14.14 10.70 -5.29
N THR A 273 14.47 9.41 -5.18
CA THR A 273 14.28 8.43 -6.25
C THR A 273 13.45 7.23 -5.78
N LEU A 274 12.53 6.78 -6.63
CA LEU A 274 11.61 5.68 -6.32
C LEU A 274 11.38 4.83 -7.57
N GLY A 275 11.51 3.50 -7.46
CA GLY A 275 11.29 2.59 -8.58
C GLY A 275 11.67 1.16 -8.28
N ILE A 276 11.79 0.33 -9.33
CA ILE A 276 12.29 -1.05 -9.23
C ILE A 276 13.72 -1.01 -8.69
N HIS A 277 14.03 -1.93 -7.77
CA HIS A 277 15.39 -2.05 -7.23
C HIS A 277 16.36 -2.46 -8.34
N PRO A 278 17.45 -1.69 -8.58
CA PRO A 278 18.37 -1.98 -9.68
C PRO A 278 19.26 -3.20 -9.44
N ASP A 279 19.54 -3.54 -8.17
CA ASP A 279 20.32 -4.73 -7.87
C ASP A 279 19.56 -5.99 -8.29
N ARG A 280 20.23 -6.84 -9.05
CA ARG A 280 19.66 -8.06 -9.65
C ARG A 280 18.55 -7.81 -10.67
N PHE A 281 18.43 -6.58 -11.17
CA PHE A 281 17.62 -6.20 -12.30
C PHE A 281 18.54 -5.96 -13.50
N SER A 282 18.28 -6.61 -14.60
CA SER A 282 18.88 -6.30 -15.89
C SER A 282 17.89 -6.68 -16.99
N TRP A 283 17.65 -5.76 -17.90
CA TRP A 283 16.67 -5.94 -18.97
C TRP A 283 17.32 -5.76 -20.31
N GLU A 284 17.75 -6.90 -20.94
CA GLU A 284 18.28 -6.87 -22.31
C GLU A 284 17.17 -6.44 -23.26
N MET A 285 17.46 -5.47 -24.12
CA MET A 285 16.56 -4.94 -25.14
C MET A 285 17.18 -5.04 -26.52
N LYS A 286 16.35 -5.38 -27.50
CA LYS A 286 16.65 -5.44 -28.91
C LYS A 286 15.76 -4.45 -29.68
N ASN A 287 16.05 -4.23 -30.95
CA ASN A 287 15.25 -3.37 -31.82
C ASN A 287 13.75 -3.67 -31.70
N GLY A 288 12.96 -2.65 -31.37
CA GLY A 288 11.50 -2.73 -31.17
C GLY A 288 11.05 -3.10 -29.77
N ASP A 289 11.96 -3.42 -28.85
CA ASP A 289 11.59 -3.73 -27.46
C ASP A 289 11.25 -2.45 -26.68
N GLU A 290 10.29 -2.61 -25.76
CA GLU A 290 9.83 -1.55 -24.86
C GLU A 290 9.95 -2.01 -23.40
N PHE A 291 10.25 -1.08 -22.50
CA PHE A 291 10.20 -1.30 -21.06
C PHE A 291 9.41 -0.18 -20.39
N GLN A 292 8.39 -0.55 -19.59
CA GLN A 292 7.55 0.37 -18.83
C GLN A 292 7.87 0.26 -17.34
N THR A 293 8.18 1.37 -16.67
CA THR A 293 8.33 1.39 -15.21
C THR A 293 6.96 1.34 -14.52
N PRO A 294 6.88 0.83 -13.27
CA PRO A 294 5.71 1.02 -12.43
C PRO A 294 5.39 2.51 -12.23
N GLU A 295 4.18 2.79 -11.77
CA GLU A 295 3.77 4.16 -11.42
C GLU A 295 4.27 4.57 -10.04
N ALA A 296 4.83 5.78 -9.94
CA ALA A 296 5.07 6.48 -8.68
C ALA A 296 3.96 7.52 -8.45
N VAL A 297 3.45 7.58 -7.23
CA VAL A 297 2.47 8.58 -6.78
C VAL A 297 3.16 9.56 -5.85
N MET A 298 3.08 10.85 -6.17
CA MET A 298 3.67 11.94 -5.41
C MET A 298 2.57 12.84 -4.87
N VAL A 299 2.61 13.11 -3.58
CA VAL A 299 1.67 13.96 -2.85
C VAL A 299 2.41 15.11 -2.19
N TYR A 300 1.83 16.31 -2.23
CA TYR A 300 2.25 17.43 -1.40
C TYR A 300 1.10 17.86 -0.49
N SER A 301 1.38 18.17 0.75
CA SER A 301 0.40 18.75 1.69
C SER A 301 1.03 19.79 2.58
N ASP A 302 0.35 20.92 2.82
CA ASP A 302 0.64 21.88 3.87
C ASP A 302 -0.31 21.74 5.08
N ARG A 303 -1.16 20.71 5.05
CA ARG A 303 -2.14 20.36 6.10
C ARG A 303 -1.66 19.17 6.95
N GLY A 304 -0.36 19.02 7.10
CA GLY A 304 0.25 17.97 7.90
C GLY A 304 0.11 16.56 7.31
N LEU A 305 0.41 15.57 8.15
CA LEU A 305 0.38 14.16 7.75
C LEU A 305 -1.03 13.67 7.40
N ASN A 306 -2.07 14.19 8.08
CA ASN A 306 -3.45 13.85 7.71
C ASN A 306 -3.82 14.33 6.32
N GLY A 307 -3.39 15.55 5.93
CA GLY A 307 -3.63 16.06 4.57
C GLY A 307 -2.96 15.19 3.50
N MET A 308 -1.72 14.77 3.72
CA MET A 308 -1.01 13.82 2.86
C MET A 308 -1.76 12.47 2.78
N SER A 309 -2.12 11.90 3.93
CA SER A 309 -2.83 10.61 3.98
C SER A 309 -4.18 10.65 3.28
N GLN A 310 -4.94 11.72 3.47
CA GLN A 310 -6.25 11.89 2.83
C GLN A 310 -6.15 11.97 1.30
N ALA A 311 -5.08 12.57 0.78
CA ALA A 311 -4.80 12.56 -0.66
C ALA A 311 -4.56 11.13 -1.18
N PHE A 312 -3.71 10.34 -0.49
CA PHE A 312 -3.50 8.93 -0.83
C PHE A 312 -4.77 8.10 -0.67
N HIS A 313 -5.52 8.26 0.44
CA HIS A 313 -6.74 7.50 0.69
C HIS A 313 -7.80 7.75 -0.39
N SER A 314 -8.00 9.01 -0.75
CA SER A 314 -8.96 9.40 -1.80
C SER A 314 -8.56 8.83 -3.15
N LEU A 315 -7.29 8.95 -3.53
CA LEU A 315 -6.78 8.41 -4.78
C LEU A 315 -6.88 6.88 -4.81
N TYR A 316 -6.38 6.20 -3.80
CA TYR A 316 -6.30 4.73 -3.79
C TYR A 316 -7.67 4.08 -3.69
N ARG A 317 -8.57 4.66 -2.90
CA ARG A 317 -9.94 4.18 -2.81
C ARG A 317 -10.71 4.37 -4.12
N ALA A 318 -10.64 5.55 -4.72
CA ALA A 318 -11.51 5.92 -5.83
C ALA A 318 -10.90 5.69 -7.22
N ARG A 319 -9.56 5.71 -7.33
CA ARG A 319 -8.85 5.69 -8.63
C ARG A 319 -7.66 4.73 -8.67
N LEU A 320 -7.58 3.76 -7.74
CA LEU A 320 -6.67 2.62 -7.82
C LEU A 320 -7.45 1.31 -7.65
N ALA A 321 -8.18 1.13 -6.54
CA ALA A 321 -9.05 -0.01 -6.34
C ALA A 321 -10.11 -0.07 -7.44
N ARG A 322 -10.38 -1.29 -7.97
CA ARG A 322 -11.28 -1.51 -9.12
C ARG A 322 -12.50 -2.36 -8.74
N GLY A 323 -13.40 -2.46 -9.68
CA GLY A 323 -14.57 -3.32 -9.63
C GLY A 323 -15.62 -2.85 -8.61
N GLN A 324 -16.67 -3.67 -8.45
CA GLN A 324 -17.81 -3.32 -7.62
C GLN A 324 -17.48 -3.14 -6.14
N TRP A 325 -16.42 -3.80 -5.67
CA TRP A 325 -16.00 -3.75 -4.27
C TRP A 325 -15.27 -2.46 -3.90
N ARG A 326 -14.92 -1.62 -4.86
CA ARG A 326 -14.42 -0.27 -4.59
C ARG A 326 -15.42 0.56 -3.77
N ASP A 327 -16.70 0.50 -4.13
CA ASP A 327 -17.75 1.37 -3.58
C ASP A 327 -18.76 0.61 -2.68
N ARG A 328 -18.55 -0.68 -2.43
CA ARG A 328 -19.42 -1.49 -1.57
C ARG A 328 -18.79 -1.75 -0.21
N PRO A 329 -19.51 -1.48 0.90
CA PRO A 329 -19.06 -1.83 2.23
C PRO A 329 -18.78 -3.32 2.35
N ARG A 330 -17.71 -3.65 3.07
CA ARG A 330 -17.26 -5.05 3.23
C ARG A 330 -18.23 -5.82 4.12
N PRO A 331 -18.49 -7.10 3.82
CA PRO A 331 -19.27 -7.96 4.70
C PRO A 331 -18.50 -8.24 6.00
N ILE A 332 -19.22 -8.40 7.11
CA ILE A 332 -18.65 -8.87 8.36
C ILE A 332 -18.32 -10.35 8.20
N LEU A 333 -17.06 -10.73 8.32
CA LEU A 333 -16.63 -12.10 8.11
C LEU A 333 -16.23 -12.81 9.42
N ILE A 334 -16.17 -14.12 9.35
CA ILE A 334 -15.44 -14.96 10.30
C ILE A 334 -14.52 -15.91 9.51
N ASN A 335 -13.27 -15.96 9.93
CA ASN A 335 -12.26 -16.88 9.39
C ASN A 335 -12.02 -17.99 10.42
N ASN A 336 -11.88 -19.25 9.97
CA ASN A 336 -11.68 -20.38 10.88
C ASN A 336 -10.23 -20.63 11.30
N TRP A 337 -9.24 -19.90 10.75
CA TRP A 337 -7.83 -20.24 10.98
C TRP A 337 -7.49 -20.32 12.47
N GLU A 338 -7.62 -19.25 13.25
CA GLU A 338 -7.34 -19.27 14.68
C GLU A 338 -8.33 -20.10 15.50
N ALA A 339 -9.47 -20.50 14.92
CA ALA A 339 -10.46 -21.35 15.59
C ALA A 339 -10.14 -22.84 15.51
N THR A 340 -9.50 -23.29 14.43
CA THR A 340 -9.34 -24.73 14.14
C THR A 340 -7.96 -25.12 13.63
N TYR A 341 -7.20 -24.17 13.05
CA TYR A 341 -6.02 -24.48 12.23
C TYR A 341 -6.35 -25.57 11.22
N PHE A 342 -5.55 -26.64 11.11
CA PHE A 342 -5.77 -27.76 10.21
C PHE A 342 -6.79 -28.81 10.73
N ASP A 343 -7.16 -28.74 12.03
CA ASP A 343 -8.08 -29.69 12.68
C ASP A 343 -9.54 -29.30 12.46
N PHE A 344 -10.07 -29.60 11.27
CA PHE A 344 -11.47 -29.42 10.96
C PHE A 344 -12.00 -30.49 10.01
N ASP A 345 -13.32 -30.69 10.07
CA ASP A 345 -14.15 -31.40 9.14
C ASP A 345 -15.41 -30.58 8.79
N GLU A 346 -16.23 -31.07 7.89
CA GLU A 346 -17.46 -30.38 7.47
C GLU A 346 -18.39 -30.09 8.65
N GLN A 347 -18.52 -31.02 9.61
CA GLN A 347 -19.43 -30.86 10.76
C GLN A 347 -18.96 -29.70 11.67
N LYS A 348 -17.66 -29.64 11.98
CA LYS A 348 -17.04 -28.60 12.80
C LYS A 348 -17.21 -27.23 12.15
N ILE A 349 -17.00 -27.15 10.83
CA ILE A 349 -17.22 -25.92 10.05
C ILE A 349 -18.69 -25.49 10.12
N LEU A 350 -19.65 -26.39 9.87
CA LEU A 350 -21.07 -26.05 9.92
C LEU A 350 -21.54 -25.61 11.31
N GLN A 351 -20.93 -26.14 12.38
CA GLN A 351 -21.22 -25.67 13.75
C GLN A 351 -20.77 -24.21 13.95
N ILE A 352 -19.57 -23.84 13.44
CA ILE A 352 -19.07 -22.47 13.46
C ILE A 352 -20.01 -21.57 12.65
N VAL A 353 -20.38 -21.96 11.44
CA VAL A 353 -21.27 -21.21 10.54
C VAL A 353 -22.62 -20.92 11.19
N ARG A 354 -23.27 -21.91 11.77
CA ARG A 354 -24.58 -21.74 12.44
C ARG A 354 -24.51 -20.78 13.61
N THR A 355 -23.45 -20.86 14.39
CA THR A 355 -23.27 -19.93 15.52
C THR A 355 -22.95 -18.53 15.01
N ALA A 356 -22.03 -18.37 14.05
CA ALA A 356 -21.69 -17.10 13.44
C ALA A 356 -22.93 -16.40 12.82
N LYS A 357 -23.79 -17.15 12.14
CA LYS A 357 -25.05 -16.62 11.57
C LYS A 357 -25.95 -16.03 12.65
N ARG A 358 -26.11 -16.71 13.78
CA ARG A 358 -26.92 -16.24 14.93
C ARG A 358 -26.33 -14.96 15.58
N LEU A 359 -25.03 -14.77 15.44
CA LEU A 359 -24.31 -13.57 15.91
C LEU A 359 -24.37 -12.40 14.92
N GLY A 360 -24.99 -12.60 13.75
CA GLY A 360 -25.15 -11.54 12.74
C GLY A 360 -23.99 -11.41 11.75
N ILE A 361 -23.05 -12.35 11.74
CA ILE A 361 -21.93 -12.45 10.77
C ILE A 361 -22.48 -12.82 9.39
N GLU A 362 -21.87 -12.31 8.33
CA GLU A 362 -22.40 -12.35 6.97
C GLU A 362 -21.65 -13.29 6.02
N LEU A 363 -20.35 -13.52 6.30
CA LEU A 363 -19.45 -14.29 5.44
C LEU A 363 -18.61 -15.25 6.29
N PHE A 364 -18.53 -16.50 5.87
CA PHE A 364 -17.61 -17.50 6.43
C PHE A 364 -16.46 -17.73 5.44
N VAL A 365 -15.21 -17.65 5.90
CA VAL A 365 -14.00 -17.92 5.12
C VAL A 365 -13.34 -19.19 5.59
N LEU A 366 -13.25 -20.19 4.70
CA LEU A 366 -12.51 -21.43 4.92
C LEU A 366 -11.04 -21.19 4.56
N ASP A 367 -10.19 -21.19 5.59
CA ASP A 367 -8.75 -20.95 5.48
C ASP A 367 -7.97 -22.22 5.08
N ASP A 368 -6.64 -22.25 5.26
CA ASP A 368 -5.72 -23.32 4.87
C ASP A 368 -6.15 -24.71 5.40
N GLY A 369 -5.90 -25.79 4.62
CA GLY A 369 -6.12 -27.17 5.02
C GLY A 369 -7.30 -27.88 4.34
N TRP A 370 -7.98 -27.26 3.37
CA TRP A 370 -9.14 -27.84 2.68
C TRP A 370 -8.81 -28.73 1.47
N PHE A 371 -7.55 -28.73 1.00
CA PHE A 371 -7.12 -29.34 -0.27
C PHE A 371 -6.11 -30.47 -0.10
N GLY A 372 -6.03 -31.37 -1.10
CA GLY A 372 -5.07 -32.45 -1.18
C GLY A 372 -5.06 -33.36 0.07
N LYS A 373 -3.88 -33.50 0.68
CA LYS A 373 -3.65 -34.22 1.94
C LYS A 373 -3.21 -33.28 3.06
N ARG A 374 -3.63 -32.03 3.02
CA ARG A 374 -3.16 -30.93 3.86
C ARG A 374 -3.64 -31.07 5.31
N GLU A 375 -2.87 -31.78 6.15
CA GLU A 375 -3.08 -31.89 7.59
C GLU A 375 -2.12 -31.02 8.42
N ASP A 376 -1.10 -30.50 7.75
CA ASP A 376 -0.08 -29.56 8.25
C ASP A 376 0.53 -28.80 7.08
N ASP A 377 1.58 -28.01 7.30
CA ASP A 377 2.24 -27.20 6.28
C ASP A 377 3.29 -27.92 5.43
N HIS A 378 3.42 -29.26 5.53
CA HIS A 378 4.46 -30.04 4.83
C HIS A 378 4.05 -30.56 3.47
N SER A 379 2.76 -30.57 3.13
CA SER A 379 2.26 -31.22 1.93
C SER A 379 1.20 -30.40 1.17
N SER A 380 0.98 -30.79 -0.08
CA SER A 380 -0.17 -30.47 -0.94
C SER A 380 -0.28 -29.04 -1.47
N LEU A 381 0.55 -28.07 -1.06
CA LEU A 381 0.54 -26.77 -1.78
C LEU A 381 0.83 -26.99 -3.28
N GLY A 382 0.01 -26.39 -4.13
CA GLY A 382 -0.01 -26.58 -5.58
C GLY A 382 -1.09 -27.55 -6.07
N ASP A 383 -1.66 -28.35 -5.18
CA ASP A 383 -2.68 -29.35 -5.49
C ASP A 383 -4.09 -28.81 -5.12
N TRP A 384 -4.62 -27.91 -5.92
CA TRP A 384 -5.89 -27.23 -5.63
C TRP A 384 -7.10 -28.10 -5.99
N TYR A 385 -7.30 -29.21 -5.23
CA TYR A 385 -8.51 -30.05 -5.27
C TYR A 385 -8.92 -30.42 -3.84
N PRO A 386 -10.23 -30.56 -3.56
CA PRO A 386 -10.72 -30.72 -2.19
C PRO A 386 -10.23 -32.01 -1.52
N ASN A 387 -9.95 -31.92 -0.22
CA ASN A 387 -9.77 -33.08 0.65
C ASN A 387 -11.15 -33.69 0.96
N LEU A 388 -11.49 -34.82 0.32
CA LEU A 388 -12.78 -35.46 0.47
C LEU A 388 -12.98 -36.20 1.80
N GLU A 389 -11.90 -36.41 2.58
CA GLU A 389 -12.01 -36.93 3.94
C GLU A 389 -12.55 -35.86 4.89
N LYS A 390 -12.11 -34.61 4.73
CA LYS A 390 -12.60 -33.44 5.49
C LYS A 390 -13.94 -32.92 4.95
N LEU A 391 -14.08 -32.88 3.63
CA LEU A 391 -15.22 -32.30 2.90
C LEU A 391 -15.77 -33.30 1.90
N PRO A 392 -16.64 -34.23 2.34
CA PRO A 392 -17.12 -35.38 1.52
C PRO A 392 -17.78 -34.95 0.20
N ASP A 393 -18.48 -33.81 0.18
CA ASP A 393 -19.14 -33.27 -1.01
C ASP A 393 -18.29 -32.18 -1.72
N GLY A 394 -17.01 -32.09 -1.37
CA GLY A 394 -16.07 -31.09 -1.93
C GLY A 394 -16.44 -29.64 -1.59
N ILE A 395 -15.75 -28.68 -2.26
CA ILE A 395 -15.96 -27.24 -2.02
C ILE A 395 -17.38 -26.81 -2.42
N ALA A 396 -17.90 -27.32 -3.52
CA ALA A 396 -19.27 -27.02 -3.94
C ALA A 396 -20.33 -27.47 -2.91
N GLY A 397 -20.10 -28.61 -2.24
CA GLY A 397 -20.97 -29.13 -1.19
C GLY A 397 -21.00 -28.24 0.04
N ILE A 398 -19.83 -27.94 0.62
CA ILE A 398 -19.75 -27.08 1.82
C ILE A 398 -20.25 -25.67 1.53
N ALA A 399 -19.90 -25.07 0.38
CA ALA A 399 -20.34 -23.73 0.01
C ALA A 399 -21.88 -23.64 -0.11
N LYS A 400 -22.54 -24.66 -0.70
CA LYS A 400 -24.00 -24.73 -0.75
C LYS A 400 -24.63 -24.86 0.63
N LYS A 401 -24.02 -25.65 1.55
CA LYS A 401 -24.48 -25.80 2.93
C LYS A 401 -24.35 -24.50 3.72
N VAL A 402 -23.25 -23.78 3.54
CA VAL A 402 -23.06 -22.42 4.13
C VAL A 402 -24.10 -21.43 3.58
N ALA A 403 -24.34 -21.46 2.28
CA ALA A 403 -25.36 -20.61 1.64
C ALA A 403 -26.77 -20.93 2.14
N ALA A 404 -27.08 -22.22 2.39
CA ALA A 404 -28.37 -22.65 2.97
C ALA A 404 -28.59 -22.14 4.40
N GLU A 405 -27.53 -21.93 5.18
CA GLU A 405 -27.58 -21.24 6.48
C GLU A 405 -27.72 -19.70 6.33
N GLY A 406 -27.74 -19.18 5.09
CA GLY A 406 -27.89 -17.76 4.77
C GLY A 406 -26.61 -16.92 4.96
N MET A 407 -25.44 -17.52 4.82
CA MET A 407 -24.14 -16.85 4.84
C MET A 407 -23.45 -16.96 3.48
N LYS A 408 -22.61 -15.98 3.17
CA LYS A 408 -21.68 -16.06 2.04
C LYS A 408 -20.53 -17.01 2.37
N PHE A 409 -19.89 -17.54 1.33
CA PHE A 409 -18.74 -18.44 1.46
C PHE A 409 -17.50 -17.85 0.81
N GLY A 410 -16.38 -17.91 1.51
CA GLY A 410 -15.05 -17.52 1.06
C GLY A 410 -14.06 -18.66 1.17
N LEU A 411 -12.99 -18.61 0.38
CA LEU A 411 -11.97 -19.65 0.29
C LEU A 411 -10.57 -19.06 0.25
N TRP A 412 -9.63 -19.72 0.94
CA TRP A 412 -8.21 -19.37 0.96
C TRP A 412 -7.46 -20.10 -0.16
N PHE A 413 -6.49 -19.40 -0.76
CA PHE A 413 -5.52 -19.95 -1.70
C PHE A 413 -4.13 -19.37 -1.44
N GLU A 414 -3.08 -20.16 -1.71
CA GLU A 414 -1.68 -19.74 -1.78
C GLU A 414 -1.09 -20.18 -3.13
N PRO A 415 -1.50 -19.56 -4.24
CA PRO A 415 -1.30 -20.10 -5.58
C PRO A 415 0.13 -19.99 -6.12
N GLU A 416 0.97 -19.21 -5.48
CA GLU A 416 2.36 -18.97 -5.89
C GLU A 416 3.35 -19.97 -5.30
N MET A 417 2.89 -20.83 -4.37
CA MET A 417 3.73 -21.72 -3.59
C MET A 417 3.42 -23.18 -3.86
N VAL A 418 4.43 -24.04 -3.64
CA VAL A 418 4.34 -25.47 -3.83
C VAL A 418 5.13 -26.21 -2.73
N ASN A 419 4.60 -27.33 -2.25
CA ASN A 419 5.37 -28.28 -1.43
C ASN A 419 6.04 -29.33 -2.32
N LYS A 420 7.20 -29.86 -1.91
CA LYS A 420 7.80 -31.02 -2.59
C LYS A 420 6.90 -32.26 -2.50
N ASP A 421 6.14 -32.40 -1.42
CA ASP A 421 5.12 -33.43 -1.30
C ASP A 421 3.77 -32.89 -1.84
N SER A 422 3.73 -32.67 -3.15
CA SER A 422 2.54 -32.38 -3.95
C SER A 422 2.59 -33.12 -5.28
N ASN A 423 1.46 -33.31 -5.91
CA ASN A 423 1.38 -33.89 -7.25
C ASN A 423 1.98 -32.94 -8.27
N LEU A 424 1.67 -31.63 -8.14
CA LEU A 424 2.21 -30.60 -9.01
C LEU A 424 3.76 -30.61 -9.06
N TYR A 425 4.42 -30.71 -7.90
CA TYR A 425 5.89 -30.76 -7.87
C TYR A 425 6.44 -32.05 -8.47
N ARG A 426 5.77 -33.20 -8.24
CA ARG A 426 6.19 -34.50 -8.83
C ARG A 426 6.08 -34.52 -10.34
N GLU A 427 5.07 -33.84 -10.90
CA GLU A 427 4.84 -33.72 -12.35
C GLU A 427 5.76 -32.69 -12.98
N HIS A 428 6.03 -31.58 -12.29
CA HIS A 428 6.76 -30.42 -12.79
C HIS A 428 7.82 -29.90 -11.81
N PRO A 429 8.87 -30.66 -11.52
CA PRO A 429 9.91 -30.25 -10.56
C PRO A 429 10.73 -29.05 -11.03
N ASP A 430 10.70 -28.74 -12.32
CA ASP A 430 11.36 -27.59 -12.95
C ASP A 430 10.54 -26.29 -12.89
N TRP A 431 9.31 -26.35 -12.34
CA TRP A 431 8.45 -25.15 -12.22
C TRP A 431 8.76 -24.30 -11.01
N ILE A 432 9.69 -24.70 -10.16
CA ILE A 432 10.14 -23.86 -9.04
C ILE A 432 11.34 -22.99 -9.44
N LEU A 433 11.43 -21.82 -8.79
CA LEU A 433 12.64 -21.00 -8.85
C LEU A 433 13.76 -21.69 -8.08
N SER A 434 14.80 -22.19 -8.80
CA SER A 434 15.91 -22.89 -8.17
C SER A 434 17.13 -23.01 -9.10
N THR A 435 18.33 -22.79 -8.56
CA THR A 435 19.57 -22.90 -9.32
C THR A 435 20.01 -24.36 -9.41
N PRO A 436 20.25 -24.92 -10.61
CA PRO A 436 20.70 -26.30 -10.78
C PRO A 436 21.97 -26.60 -9.99
N GLY A 437 21.99 -27.73 -9.27
CA GLY A 437 23.14 -28.17 -8.49
C GLY A 437 23.40 -27.38 -7.19
N ARG A 438 22.55 -26.43 -6.84
CA ARG A 438 22.60 -25.70 -5.57
C ARG A 438 21.56 -26.21 -4.59
N HIS A 439 21.81 -25.98 -3.30
CA HIS A 439 20.79 -26.17 -2.28
C HIS A 439 19.62 -25.21 -2.52
N ILE A 440 18.40 -25.71 -2.29
CA ILE A 440 17.17 -24.92 -2.39
C ILE A 440 16.66 -24.68 -0.98
N SER A 441 16.65 -23.41 -0.55
CA SER A 441 16.09 -23.01 0.73
C SER A 441 14.56 -23.14 0.71
N HIS A 442 13.96 -23.42 1.86
CA HIS A 442 12.53 -23.40 2.04
C HIS A 442 12.13 -22.44 3.17
N GLY A 443 10.93 -21.91 3.11
CA GLY A 443 10.27 -21.23 4.23
C GLY A 443 8.92 -21.90 4.44
N ARG A 444 8.55 -22.28 5.67
CA ARG A 444 7.32 -23.05 5.96
C ARG A 444 7.15 -24.29 5.07
N ASN A 445 8.25 -25.00 4.79
CA ASN A 445 8.26 -26.18 3.88
C ASN A 445 7.80 -25.89 2.44
N GLN A 446 7.79 -24.62 2.01
CA GLN A 446 7.30 -24.15 0.72
C GLN A 446 8.43 -23.76 -0.22
N TYR A 447 8.18 -23.89 -1.52
CA TYR A 447 9.00 -23.45 -2.64
C TYR A 447 8.17 -22.56 -3.55
N ILE A 448 8.84 -21.67 -4.29
CA ILE A 448 8.18 -20.67 -5.13
C ILE A 448 8.04 -21.20 -6.54
N LEU A 449 6.81 -21.20 -7.08
CA LEU A 449 6.54 -21.46 -8.48
C LEU A 449 7.10 -20.33 -9.35
N ASP A 450 7.63 -20.66 -10.51
CA ASP A 450 8.19 -19.70 -11.45
C ASP A 450 7.09 -18.98 -12.25
N PHE A 451 6.49 -17.97 -11.68
CA PHE A 451 5.44 -17.15 -12.33
C PHE A 451 5.99 -16.22 -13.42
N SER A 452 7.32 -16.21 -13.67
CA SER A 452 7.85 -15.59 -14.90
C SER A 452 7.46 -16.39 -16.15
N ARG A 453 7.04 -17.65 -15.96
CA ARG A 453 6.60 -18.58 -17.02
C ARG A 453 5.08 -18.53 -17.17
N ALA A 454 4.61 -18.24 -18.38
CA ALA A 454 3.18 -18.14 -18.67
C ALA A 454 2.43 -19.44 -18.44
N GLU A 455 3.03 -20.59 -18.79
CA GLU A 455 2.42 -21.91 -18.63
C GLU A 455 2.19 -22.28 -17.15
N VAL A 456 3.05 -21.84 -16.23
CA VAL A 456 2.86 -22.05 -14.78
C VAL A 456 1.66 -21.26 -14.29
N VAL A 457 1.58 -19.97 -14.66
CA VAL A 457 0.45 -19.11 -14.33
C VAL A 457 -0.86 -19.66 -14.89
N ASP A 458 -0.86 -20.15 -16.14
CA ASP A 458 -2.06 -20.65 -16.80
C ASP A 458 -2.52 -21.99 -16.19
N ALA A 459 -1.60 -22.85 -15.76
CA ALA A 459 -1.93 -24.09 -15.05
C ALA A 459 -2.60 -23.83 -13.68
N ILE A 460 -2.05 -22.91 -12.89
CA ILE A 460 -2.64 -22.49 -11.61
C ILE A 460 -4.00 -21.83 -11.83
N TYR A 461 -4.12 -20.96 -12.82
CA TYR A 461 -5.39 -20.34 -13.19
C TYR A 461 -6.46 -21.41 -13.48
N GLY A 462 -6.14 -22.43 -14.29
CA GLY A 462 -7.08 -23.49 -14.64
C GLY A 462 -7.58 -24.31 -13.42
N GLN A 463 -6.70 -24.55 -12.43
CA GLN A 463 -7.12 -25.21 -11.18
C GLN A 463 -8.08 -24.33 -10.38
N MET A 464 -7.75 -23.03 -10.23
CA MET A 464 -8.60 -22.08 -9.48
C MET A 464 -9.93 -21.84 -10.19
N GLU A 465 -9.91 -21.59 -11.51
CA GLU A 465 -11.11 -21.37 -12.32
C GLU A 465 -12.13 -22.49 -12.14
N LYS A 466 -11.69 -23.74 -12.21
CA LYS A 466 -12.56 -24.91 -12.03
C LYS A 466 -13.29 -24.90 -10.68
N ILE A 467 -12.60 -24.56 -9.59
CA ILE A 467 -13.22 -24.49 -8.25
C ILE A 467 -14.23 -23.34 -8.19
N LEU A 468 -13.86 -22.18 -8.76
CA LEU A 468 -14.69 -20.98 -8.73
C LEU A 468 -15.94 -21.10 -9.60
N GLU A 469 -15.90 -21.90 -10.68
CA GLU A 469 -17.07 -22.22 -11.50
C GLU A 469 -18.02 -23.20 -10.84
N ASP A 470 -17.48 -24.19 -10.11
CA ASP A 470 -18.26 -25.26 -9.50
C ASP A 470 -18.96 -24.85 -8.19
N ALA A 471 -18.44 -23.84 -7.48
CA ALA A 471 -18.88 -23.47 -6.14
C ALA A 471 -19.32 -21.99 -6.02
N PRO A 472 -20.38 -21.67 -5.23
CA PRO A 472 -20.83 -20.29 -5.02
C PRO A 472 -19.89 -19.52 -4.06
N ILE A 473 -18.67 -19.24 -4.51
CA ILE A 473 -17.65 -18.51 -3.76
C ILE A 473 -17.84 -17.02 -4.00
N SER A 474 -17.83 -16.22 -2.94
CA SER A 474 -18.00 -14.76 -3.00
C SER A 474 -16.79 -13.98 -2.46
N TYR A 475 -15.78 -14.69 -1.96
CA TYR A 475 -14.58 -14.11 -1.37
C TYR A 475 -13.38 -15.04 -1.53
N ILE A 476 -12.23 -14.47 -1.85
CA ILE A 476 -10.96 -15.18 -1.87
C ILE A 476 -9.95 -14.45 -0.98
N LYS A 477 -9.34 -15.19 -0.05
CA LYS A 477 -8.13 -14.78 0.66
C LYS A 477 -6.93 -15.39 -0.09
N TRP A 478 -6.16 -14.52 -0.76
CA TRP A 478 -4.97 -14.93 -1.50
C TRP A 478 -3.73 -14.69 -0.66
N ASP A 479 -3.08 -15.75 -0.23
CA ASP A 479 -1.90 -15.71 0.63
C ASP A 479 -0.58 -15.96 -0.12
N MET A 480 0.53 -15.61 0.51
CA MET A 480 1.91 -15.88 0.07
C MET A 480 2.82 -15.90 1.29
N ASN A 481 3.27 -17.08 1.71
CA ASN A 481 3.96 -17.25 3.00
C ASN A 481 5.47 -17.44 2.88
N ARG A 482 6.05 -17.13 1.72
CA ARG A 482 7.48 -17.27 1.51
C ARG A 482 8.04 -16.15 0.61
N CYS A 483 9.07 -15.46 1.09
CA CYS A 483 9.88 -14.56 0.27
C CYS A 483 10.84 -15.33 -0.65
N MET A 484 11.26 -14.70 -1.75
CA MET A 484 12.27 -15.26 -2.66
C MET A 484 13.65 -15.28 -2.01
N SER A 485 14.39 -16.33 -2.27
CA SER A 485 15.78 -16.52 -1.85
C SER A 485 16.70 -16.78 -3.05
N GLU A 486 16.74 -18.00 -3.57
CA GLU A 486 17.55 -18.37 -4.73
C GLU A 486 16.72 -18.20 -6.02
N VAL A 487 16.84 -17.05 -6.69
CA VAL A 487 16.07 -16.75 -7.90
C VAL A 487 16.84 -17.19 -9.14
N TYR A 488 16.34 -18.22 -9.81
CA TYR A 488 16.80 -18.68 -11.11
C TYR A 488 15.65 -19.41 -11.80
N SER A 489 15.30 -19.00 -13.00
CA SER A 489 14.32 -19.66 -13.86
C SER A 489 15.01 -20.70 -14.75
N HIS A 490 14.49 -21.93 -14.78
CA HIS A 490 15.06 -23.02 -15.60
C HIS A 490 14.91 -22.78 -17.10
N THR A 491 14.03 -21.88 -17.54
CA THR A 491 13.77 -21.61 -18.96
C THR A 491 14.36 -20.28 -19.44
N ALA A 492 14.68 -19.37 -18.54
CA ALA A 492 15.28 -18.10 -18.91
C ALA A 492 16.73 -18.28 -19.36
N SER A 493 17.13 -17.58 -20.42
CA SER A 493 18.53 -17.53 -20.83
C SER A 493 19.40 -16.85 -19.77
N ALA A 494 20.73 -17.00 -19.88
CA ALA A 494 21.66 -16.33 -18.96
C ALA A 494 21.47 -14.80 -18.96
N ALA A 495 21.16 -14.21 -20.13
CA ALA A 495 20.90 -12.78 -20.26
C ALA A 495 19.54 -12.35 -19.68
N ASP A 496 18.58 -13.26 -19.60
CA ASP A 496 17.23 -12.97 -19.13
C ASP A 496 17.03 -13.26 -17.63
N GLN A 497 18.01 -13.85 -16.93
CA GLN A 497 17.89 -14.12 -15.51
C GLN A 497 17.63 -12.86 -14.66
N GLY A 498 18.15 -11.71 -15.08
CA GLY A 498 17.88 -10.42 -14.43
C GLY A 498 16.46 -9.88 -14.62
N LYS A 499 15.67 -10.45 -15.53
CA LYS A 499 14.26 -10.11 -15.77
C LYS A 499 13.30 -10.87 -14.83
N VAL A 500 13.74 -12.03 -14.31
CA VAL A 500 12.87 -13.03 -13.67
C VAL A 500 12.06 -12.46 -12.50
N MET A 501 12.68 -11.67 -11.62
CA MET A 501 11.95 -11.10 -10.46
C MET A 501 10.83 -10.15 -10.88
N HIS A 502 11.06 -9.30 -11.88
CA HIS A 502 10.03 -8.42 -12.41
C HIS A 502 8.96 -9.20 -13.18
N GLN A 503 9.37 -10.13 -14.04
CA GLN A 503 8.45 -10.99 -14.79
C GLN A 503 7.56 -11.85 -13.88
N TYR A 504 8.10 -12.31 -12.74
CA TYR A 504 7.31 -13.01 -11.72
C TYR A 504 6.14 -12.14 -11.22
N ILE A 505 6.40 -10.89 -10.88
CA ILE A 505 5.35 -9.95 -10.42
C ILE A 505 4.33 -9.68 -11.54
N LEU A 506 4.79 -9.55 -12.79
CA LEU A 506 3.86 -9.45 -13.93
C LEU A 506 3.00 -10.72 -14.07
N GLY A 507 3.56 -11.90 -13.77
CA GLY A 507 2.82 -13.16 -13.71
C GLY A 507 1.75 -13.19 -12.60
N VAL A 508 2.08 -12.67 -11.41
CA VAL A 508 1.10 -12.48 -10.31
C VAL A 508 -0.04 -11.56 -10.75
N TYR A 509 0.29 -10.41 -11.34
CA TYR A 509 -0.71 -9.47 -11.86
C TYR A 509 -1.57 -10.09 -12.96
N ARG A 510 -0.95 -10.87 -13.86
CA ARG A 510 -1.68 -11.61 -14.91
C ARG A 510 -2.69 -12.60 -14.33
N LEU A 511 -2.34 -13.32 -13.28
CA LEU A 511 -3.25 -14.25 -12.63
C LEU A 511 -4.42 -13.52 -11.96
N TYR A 512 -4.14 -12.43 -11.23
CA TYR A 512 -5.18 -11.56 -10.66
C TYR A 512 -6.10 -10.98 -11.75
N GLU A 513 -5.54 -10.44 -12.84
CA GLU A 513 -6.33 -9.87 -13.94
C GLU A 513 -7.28 -10.90 -14.55
N LYS A 514 -6.79 -12.13 -14.83
CA LYS A 514 -7.62 -13.22 -15.36
C LYS A 514 -8.76 -13.59 -14.40
N LEU A 515 -8.47 -13.73 -13.11
CA LEU A 515 -9.46 -14.10 -12.11
C LEU A 515 -10.49 -13.00 -11.85
N THR A 516 -10.05 -11.74 -11.69
CA THR A 516 -10.96 -10.62 -11.43
C THR A 516 -11.82 -10.26 -12.65
N ALA A 517 -11.31 -10.45 -13.87
CA ALA A 517 -12.09 -10.29 -15.09
C ALA A 517 -13.14 -11.40 -15.26
N ARG A 518 -12.79 -12.65 -14.92
CA ARG A 518 -13.70 -13.81 -15.05
C ARG A 518 -14.76 -13.86 -13.96
N PHE A 519 -14.40 -13.41 -12.73
CA PHE A 519 -15.24 -13.48 -11.54
C PHE A 519 -15.34 -12.10 -10.84
N PRO A 520 -15.92 -11.08 -11.50
CA PRO A 520 -15.94 -9.71 -11.00
C PRO A 520 -16.77 -9.53 -9.71
N GLU A 521 -17.62 -10.49 -9.36
CA GLU A 521 -18.44 -10.48 -8.15
C GLU A 521 -17.66 -10.90 -6.89
N ILE A 522 -16.53 -11.59 -7.05
CA ILE A 522 -15.74 -12.11 -5.94
C ILE A 522 -14.93 -10.95 -5.32
N LEU A 523 -15.00 -10.84 -4.01
CA LEU A 523 -14.11 -9.96 -3.25
C LEU A 523 -12.77 -10.66 -3.02
N PHE A 524 -11.69 -10.10 -3.53
CA PHE A 524 -10.33 -10.57 -3.26
C PHE A 524 -9.73 -9.80 -2.09
N GLU A 525 -9.11 -10.53 -1.17
CA GLU A 525 -8.23 -10.01 -0.13
C GLU A 525 -6.81 -10.52 -0.39
N SER A 526 -5.84 -9.61 -0.48
CA SER A 526 -4.43 -10.01 -0.52
C SER A 526 -3.91 -10.28 0.88
N CYS A 527 -3.16 -11.37 1.04
CA CYS A 527 -2.43 -11.73 2.23
C CYS A 527 -1.00 -12.15 1.84
N ALA A 528 -0.05 -11.96 2.72
CA ALA A 528 1.29 -12.49 2.52
C ALA A 528 1.98 -12.63 3.89
N SER A 529 1.71 -13.73 4.60
CA SER A 529 2.02 -13.83 6.03
C SER A 529 1.59 -12.52 6.73
N GLY A 530 0.33 -12.24 6.72
CA GLY A 530 -0.18 -10.93 7.12
C GLY A 530 0.06 -9.85 6.04
N GLY A 531 0.65 -8.75 6.44
CA GLY A 531 0.77 -7.54 5.64
C GLY A 531 2.03 -7.40 4.77
N SER A 532 2.77 -8.49 4.45
CA SER A 532 4.02 -8.38 3.69
C SER A 532 3.86 -7.87 2.25
N ARG A 533 2.66 -7.93 1.69
CA ARG A 533 2.32 -7.33 0.38
C ARG A 533 1.13 -6.39 0.49
N PHE A 534 1.01 -5.69 1.59
CA PHE A 534 0.07 -4.58 1.69
C PHE A 534 0.67 -3.39 0.95
N ASP A 535 0.44 -3.33 -0.35
CA ASP A 535 1.01 -2.35 -1.26
C ASP A 535 -0.01 -1.88 -2.31
N PRO A 536 0.23 -0.74 -2.98
CA PRO A 536 -0.72 -0.21 -3.96
C PRO A 536 -0.84 -1.09 -5.21
N GLY A 537 0.18 -1.88 -5.54
CA GLY A 537 0.14 -2.78 -6.70
C GLY A 537 -0.96 -3.83 -6.54
N LEU A 538 -1.06 -4.48 -5.37
CA LEU A 538 -2.12 -5.45 -5.11
C LEU A 538 -3.48 -4.81 -4.83
N LEU A 539 -3.54 -3.59 -4.26
CA LEU A 539 -4.82 -2.89 -4.06
C LEU A 539 -5.58 -2.63 -5.37
N TYR A 540 -4.87 -2.56 -6.50
CA TYR A 540 -5.49 -2.44 -7.81
C TYR A 540 -6.40 -3.61 -8.16
N TYR A 541 -6.06 -4.82 -7.70
CA TYR A 541 -6.81 -6.06 -7.95
C TYR A 541 -7.65 -6.51 -6.76
N ALA A 542 -7.08 -6.42 -5.57
CA ALA A 542 -7.69 -6.82 -4.30
C ALA A 542 -7.94 -5.57 -3.46
N PRO A 543 -9.18 -5.04 -3.38
CA PRO A 543 -9.47 -3.76 -2.74
C PRO A 543 -9.36 -3.77 -1.22
N GLN A 544 -8.96 -4.88 -0.63
CA GLN A 544 -8.58 -5.03 0.77
C GLN A 544 -7.40 -5.99 0.91
N ALA A 545 -6.66 -5.85 2.01
CA ALA A 545 -5.53 -6.70 2.35
C ALA A 545 -5.59 -7.10 3.83
N TRP A 546 -5.14 -8.32 4.16
CA TRP A 546 -4.92 -8.72 5.53
C TRP A 546 -3.78 -7.89 6.12
N THR A 547 -4.10 -7.10 7.14
CA THR A 547 -3.19 -6.06 7.62
C THR A 547 -2.00 -6.63 8.38
N SER A 548 -2.22 -7.66 9.18
CA SER A 548 -1.20 -8.38 9.96
C SER A 548 -1.78 -9.68 10.51
N ASP A 549 -0.93 -10.71 10.62
CA ASP A 549 -1.25 -11.92 11.37
C ASP A 549 -1.29 -11.68 12.89
N ASP A 550 -0.70 -10.58 13.36
CA ASP A 550 -0.90 -10.18 14.76
C ASP A 550 -2.29 -9.56 14.92
N THR A 551 -3.15 -10.29 15.60
CA THR A 551 -4.55 -9.90 15.88
C THR A 551 -4.73 -9.27 17.26
N ASP A 552 -3.65 -9.07 18.01
CA ASP A 552 -3.71 -8.40 19.31
C ASP A 552 -4.15 -6.94 19.18
N ALA A 553 -5.14 -6.52 19.95
CA ALA A 553 -5.72 -5.18 19.85
C ALA A 553 -4.70 -4.05 20.10
N VAL A 554 -3.74 -4.26 21.01
CA VAL A 554 -2.73 -3.24 21.34
C VAL A 554 -1.71 -3.09 20.19
N GLU A 555 -1.22 -4.20 19.65
CA GLU A 555 -0.30 -4.15 18.50
C GLU A 555 -1.03 -3.64 17.24
N ARG A 556 -2.30 -4.00 17.03
CA ARG A 556 -3.12 -3.49 15.92
C ARG A 556 -3.33 -1.97 15.96
N CYS A 557 -3.37 -1.36 17.13
CA CYS A 557 -3.35 0.11 17.24
C CYS A 557 -2.14 0.72 16.53
N LYS A 558 -0.94 0.15 16.72
CA LYS A 558 0.29 0.62 16.05
C LYS A 558 0.30 0.29 14.57
N ILE A 559 -0.03 -0.96 14.23
CA ILE A 559 -0.01 -1.47 12.84
C ILE A 559 -1.02 -0.71 11.97
N GLN A 560 -2.26 -0.54 12.44
CA GLN A 560 -3.29 0.18 11.69
C GLN A 560 -3.02 1.68 11.61
N TYR A 561 -2.45 2.29 12.66
CA TYR A 561 -2.02 3.68 12.62
C TYR A 561 -0.96 3.91 11.53
N GLY A 562 0.11 3.12 11.52
CA GLY A 562 1.13 3.22 10.47
C GLY A 562 0.59 2.93 9.07
N THR A 563 -0.27 1.92 8.93
CA THR A 563 -0.94 1.60 7.67
C THR A 563 -1.76 2.78 7.15
N SER A 564 -2.44 3.51 8.04
CA SER A 564 -3.28 4.68 7.69
C SER A 564 -2.50 5.89 7.20
N LEU A 565 -1.16 5.90 7.26
CA LEU A 565 -0.38 6.97 6.63
C LEU A 565 -0.55 6.99 5.10
N VAL A 566 -0.79 5.81 4.50
CA VAL A 566 -0.88 5.67 3.04
C VAL A 566 -2.22 5.07 2.59
N TYR A 567 -2.75 4.10 3.34
CA TYR A 567 -3.85 3.24 2.89
C TYR A 567 -5.18 3.59 3.54
N PRO A 568 -6.29 3.59 2.78
CA PRO A 568 -7.62 3.89 3.31
C PRO A 568 -8.10 2.78 4.25
N VAL A 569 -8.94 3.15 5.22
CA VAL A 569 -9.53 2.23 6.20
C VAL A 569 -10.28 1.07 5.51
N SER A 570 -10.93 1.33 4.37
CA SER A 570 -11.65 0.31 3.58
C SER A 570 -10.76 -0.80 3.02
N SER A 571 -9.44 -0.65 3.07
CA SER A 571 -8.49 -1.64 2.60
C SER A 571 -7.85 -2.48 3.71
N MET A 572 -8.10 -2.17 4.99
CA MET A 572 -7.43 -2.79 6.13
C MET A 572 -8.26 -3.94 6.72
N GLY A 573 -7.87 -5.19 6.51
CA GLY A 573 -8.44 -6.34 7.21
C GLY A 573 -8.19 -6.25 8.72
N SER A 574 -9.24 -6.28 9.54
CA SER A 574 -9.15 -6.14 10.99
C SER A 574 -10.17 -7.02 11.70
N HIS A 575 -9.68 -7.98 12.51
CA HIS A 575 -10.50 -8.99 13.14
C HIS A 575 -10.39 -8.99 14.66
N VAL A 576 -11.49 -9.39 15.30
CA VAL A 576 -11.57 -9.69 16.73
C VAL A 576 -11.10 -11.13 16.94
N SER A 577 -9.98 -11.32 17.62
CA SER A 577 -9.41 -12.63 17.93
C SER A 577 -9.79 -13.16 19.30
N ALA A 578 -9.41 -14.40 19.59
CA ALA A 578 -9.50 -15.01 20.91
C ALA A 578 -8.51 -14.37 21.90
N VAL A 579 -8.71 -14.65 23.19
CA VAL A 579 -7.75 -14.38 24.26
C VAL A 579 -7.52 -15.65 25.10
N PRO A 580 -6.30 -15.88 25.59
CA PRO A 580 -5.05 -15.10 25.32
C PRO A 580 -4.75 -15.05 23.84
N ASN A 581 -4.26 -13.89 23.35
CA ASN A 581 -3.90 -13.74 21.93
C ASN A 581 -2.82 -14.74 21.50
N HIS A 582 -2.92 -15.30 20.30
CA HIS A 582 -2.03 -16.36 19.82
C HIS A 582 -0.57 -15.93 19.62
N GLN A 583 -0.33 -14.65 19.27
CA GLN A 583 1.01 -14.14 19.00
C GLN A 583 1.72 -13.62 20.27
N VAL A 584 1.01 -12.85 21.11
CA VAL A 584 1.62 -12.13 22.23
C VAL A 584 1.13 -12.58 23.61
N LEU A 585 0.20 -13.54 23.69
CA LEU A 585 -0.38 -14.10 24.90
C LEU A 585 -1.05 -13.05 25.81
N ARG A 586 -1.42 -11.90 25.25
CA ARG A 586 -2.10 -10.82 25.98
C ARG A 586 -3.60 -11.10 26.12
N ASN A 587 -4.16 -10.67 27.25
CA ASN A 587 -5.59 -10.66 27.49
C ASN A 587 -6.11 -9.22 27.41
N THR A 588 -7.03 -8.96 26.50
CA THR A 588 -7.75 -7.70 26.35
C THR A 588 -9.25 -7.96 26.38
N SER A 589 -10.03 -6.94 26.75
CA SER A 589 -11.49 -7.06 26.76
C SER A 589 -12.03 -7.28 25.35
N LEU A 590 -13.16 -8.00 25.24
CA LEU A 590 -13.88 -8.17 23.98
C LEU A 590 -14.30 -6.79 23.38
N LYS A 591 -14.56 -5.82 24.25
CA LYS A 591 -14.83 -4.43 23.88
C LYS A 591 -13.62 -3.79 23.17
N MET A 592 -12.43 -3.81 23.77
CA MET A 592 -11.24 -3.19 23.17
C MET A 592 -10.87 -3.83 21.84
N ARG A 593 -10.95 -5.16 21.74
CA ARG A 593 -10.69 -5.88 20.49
C ARG A 593 -11.60 -5.40 19.36
N ALA A 594 -12.89 -5.22 19.63
CA ALA A 594 -13.83 -4.71 18.64
C ALA A 594 -13.64 -3.23 18.34
N ASP A 595 -13.42 -2.40 19.36
CA ASP A 595 -13.23 -0.95 19.17
C ASP A 595 -12.03 -0.62 18.27
N VAL A 596 -10.98 -1.44 18.31
CA VAL A 596 -9.85 -1.36 17.37
C VAL A 596 -10.24 -1.91 15.99
N ALA A 597 -10.86 -3.08 15.95
CA ALA A 597 -11.19 -3.78 14.72
C ALA A 597 -12.24 -3.02 13.86
N TYR A 598 -13.09 -2.19 14.45
CA TYR A 598 -14.05 -1.39 13.69
C TYR A 598 -13.40 -0.47 12.66
N PHE A 599 -12.19 0.04 12.94
CA PHE A 599 -11.47 0.90 11.99
C PHE A 599 -10.73 0.07 10.93
N GLY A 600 -11.50 -0.70 10.17
CA GLY A 600 -11.04 -1.58 9.11
C GLY A 600 -12.20 -2.29 8.40
N THR A 601 -11.88 -3.37 7.68
CA THR A 601 -12.84 -4.35 7.17
C THR A 601 -13.06 -5.40 8.25
N PHE A 602 -14.10 -5.20 9.02
CA PHE A 602 -14.36 -5.85 10.30
C PHE A 602 -14.68 -7.34 10.16
N GLY A 603 -14.11 -8.15 11.03
CA GLY A 603 -14.38 -9.58 11.12
C GLY A 603 -14.01 -10.21 12.46
N TYR A 604 -14.08 -11.53 12.50
CA TYR A 604 -13.75 -12.36 13.65
C TYR A 604 -12.80 -13.48 13.26
N GLU A 605 -11.87 -13.79 14.15
CA GLU A 605 -10.93 -14.90 14.02
C GLU A 605 -10.81 -15.62 15.36
N LEU A 606 -11.86 -16.36 15.70
CA LEU A 606 -12.03 -17.09 16.97
C LEU A 606 -13.08 -18.19 16.82
N ASN A 607 -13.10 -19.14 17.76
CA ASN A 607 -14.16 -20.16 17.82
C ASN A 607 -15.41 -19.60 18.53
N PRO A 608 -16.51 -19.28 17.81
CA PRO A 608 -17.71 -18.73 18.41
C PRO A 608 -18.47 -19.72 19.28
N ASN A 609 -18.15 -21.03 19.18
CA ASN A 609 -18.79 -22.06 20.00
C ASN A 609 -18.20 -22.13 21.42
N SER A 610 -16.97 -21.65 21.62
CA SER A 610 -16.32 -21.59 22.94
C SER A 610 -16.75 -20.39 23.80
N LEU A 611 -17.47 -19.43 23.21
CA LEU A 611 -17.91 -18.21 23.89
C LEU A 611 -19.05 -18.48 24.88
N THR A 612 -19.05 -17.77 25.98
CA THR A 612 -20.19 -17.71 26.90
C THR A 612 -21.39 -17.01 26.26
N GLU A 613 -22.58 -17.21 26.81
CA GLU A 613 -23.79 -16.53 26.30
C GLU A 613 -23.69 -15.00 26.45
N ALA A 614 -23.07 -14.52 27.51
CA ALA A 614 -22.82 -13.07 27.69
C ALA A 614 -21.91 -12.51 26.59
N GLU A 615 -20.83 -13.18 26.24
CA GLU A 615 -19.95 -12.76 25.14
C GLU A 615 -20.65 -12.82 23.78
N ARG A 616 -21.51 -13.81 23.55
CA ARG A 616 -22.33 -13.89 22.34
C ARG A 616 -23.27 -12.70 22.20
N GLU A 617 -23.91 -12.28 23.28
CA GLU A 617 -24.74 -11.07 23.28
C GLU A 617 -23.92 -9.78 23.01
N VAL A 618 -22.69 -9.72 23.50
CA VAL A 618 -21.77 -8.61 23.16
C VAL A 618 -21.46 -8.62 21.66
N ILE A 619 -21.12 -9.79 21.07
CA ILE A 619 -20.82 -9.89 19.64
C ILE A 619 -22.04 -9.51 18.78
N LYS A 620 -23.26 -9.86 19.15
CA LYS A 620 -24.46 -9.43 18.43
C LYS A 620 -24.57 -7.89 18.39
N LYS A 621 -24.24 -7.23 19.48
CA LYS A 621 -24.20 -5.76 19.54
C LYS A 621 -23.09 -5.20 18.67
N GLN A 622 -21.91 -5.83 18.66
CA GLN A 622 -20.78 -5.45 17.83
C GLN A 622 -21.10 -5.55 16.34
N THR A 623 -21.71 -6.66 15.90
CA THR A 623 -22.10 -6.84 14.51
C THR A 623 -23.22 -5.86 14.09
N ALA A 624 -24.17 -5.57 14.98
CA ALA A 624 -25.19 -4.56 14.73
C ALA A 624 -24.59 -3.17 14.57
N PHE A 625 -23.70 -2.78 15.48
CA PHE A 625 -22.97 -1.51 15.41
C PHE A 625 -22.21 -1.38 14.09
N MET A 626 -21.44 -2.40 13.70
CA MET A 626 -20.69 -2.34 12.45
C MET A 626 -21.60 -2.24 11.23
N LYS A 627 -22.74 -2.95 11.20
CA LYS A 627 -23.71 -2.84 10.10
C LYS A 627 -24.28 -1.43 9.96
N GLU A 628 -24.53 -0.76 11.06
CA GLU A 628 -25.05 0.60 11.10
C GLU A 628 -24.00 1.62 10.61
N HIS A 629 -22.75 1.47 11.04
CA HIS A 629 -21.73 2.49 10.88
C HIS A 629 -20.65 2.18 9.83
N ARG A 630 -20.64 0.98 9.21
CA ARG A 630 -19.54 0.57 8.31
C ARG A 630 -19.34 1.50 7.11
N SER A 631 -20.38 2.13 6.60
CA SER A 631 -20.26 3.09 5.51
C SER A 631 -19.49 4.35 5.93
N LEU A 632 -19.81 4.91 7.11
CA LEU A 632 -19.07 6.02 7.69
C LEU A 632 -17.61 5.62 7.96
N ILE A 633 -17.38 4.47 8.58
CA ILE A 633 -16.04 4.00 8.96
C ILE A 633 -15.16 3.77 7.72
N GLN A 634 -15.68 3.10 6.68
CA GLN A 634 -14.90 2.70 5.51
C GLN A 634 -14.74 3.80 4.47
N TYR A 635 -15.67 4.76 4.41
CA TYR A 635 -15.69 5.79 3.37
C TYR A 635 -15.63 7.22 3.88
N GLY A 636 -15.76 7.46 5.18
CA GLY A 636 -15.56 8.77 5.80
C GLY A 636 -14.11 9.23 5.72
N THR A 637 -13.89 10.51 5.98
CA THR A 637 -12.55 11.08 6.07
C THR A 637 -11.90 10.67 7.37
N PHE A 638 -10.76 9.98 7.27
CA PHE A 638 -10.02 9.49 8.42
C PHE A 638 -9.00 10.51 8.92
N TYR A 639 -8.88 10.65 10.23
CA TYR A 639 -7.91 11.51 10.91
C TYR A 639 -7.20 10.72 12.02
N ARG A 640 -5.88 10.75 12.02
CA ARG A 640 -5.09 10.40 13.20
C ARG A 640 -5.05 11.63 14.11
N LEU A 641 -5.29 11.43 15.39
CA LEU A 641 -5.36 12.52 16.38
C LEU A 641 -4.21 12.44 17.37
N GLN A 642 -3.85 11.24 17.80
CA GLN A 642 -2.78 10.98 18.76
C GLN A 642 -2.04 9.71 18.38
N SER A 643 -0.70 9.79 18.32
CA SER A 643 0.15 8.68 17.88
C SER A 643 0.39 7.64 18.98
N PRO A 644 0.24 6.34 18.70
CA PRO A 644 0.58 5.27 19.64
C PRO A 644 2.09 5.13 19.87
N PHE A 645 2.92 5.78 19.08
CA PHE A 645 4.38 5.80 19.19
C PHE A 645 4.88 6.89 20.13
N ALA A 646 4.01 7.84 20.54
CA ALA A 646 4.36 8.96 21.40
C ALA A 646 4.14 8.67 22.90
N GLY A 647 3.46 7.57 23.25
CA GLY A 647 3.18 7.23 24.65
C GLY A 647 2.19 6.08 24.82
N ASN A 648 1.45 6.08 25.90
CA ASN A 648 0.51 5.02 26.28
C ASN A 648 -0.93 5.25 25.80
N GLU A 649 -1.17 6.27 25.00
CA GLU A 649 -2.50 6.61 24.50
C GLU A 649 -2.47 6.81 22.99
N MET A 650 -3.60 6.54 22.35
CA MET A 650 -3.80 6.75 20.92
C MET A 650 -5.23 7.22 20.67
N ALA A 651 -5.40 8.04 19.63
CA ALA A 651 -6.72 8.41 19.15
C ALA A 651 -6.75 8.61 17.62
N TRP A 652 -7.88 8.25 17.05
CA TRP A 652 -8.22 8.51 15.65
C TRP A 652 -9.72 8.78 15.51
N MET A 653 -10.13 9.24 14.33
CA MET A 653 -11.55 9.43 14.03
C MET A 653 -11.85 9.31 12.54
N VAL A 654 -13.11 9.06 12.25
CA VAL A 654 -13.70 9.20 10.92
C VAL A 654 -14.83 10.24 10.96
N VAL A 655 -14.94 11.02 9.89
CA VAL A 655 -15.97 12.07 9.74
C VAL A 655 -16.70 11.85 8.42
N SER A 656 -18.02 11.95 8.43
CA SER A 656 -18.84 11.90 7.20
C SER A 656 -18.51 13.05 6.26
N GLU A 657 -18.76 12.88 4.98
CA GLU A 657 -18.52 13.90 3.95
C GLU A 657 -19.31 15.20 4.24
N ASP A 658 -20.55 15.08 4.69
CA ASP A 658 -21.41 16.19 5.07
C ASP A 658 -21.09 16.77 6.47
N LYS A 659 -20.09 16.19 7.16
CA LYS A 659 -19.66 16.55 8.51
C LYS A 659 -20.73 16.44 9.59
N LYS A 660 -21.82 15.74 9.34
CA LYS A 660 -22.91 15.58 10.32
C LYS A 660 -22.69 14.44 11.30
N GLU A 661 -21.87 13.46 10.95
CA GLU A 661 -21.58 12.30 11.79
C GLU A 661 -20.08 12.08 11.91
N ALA A 662 -19.64 11.65 13.08
CA ALA A 662 -18.25 11.22 13.30
C ALA A 662 -18.18 10.11 14.36
N ILE A 663 -17.13 9.30 14.28
CA ILE A 663 -16.79 8.28 15.27
C ILE A 663 -15.36 8.53 15.69
N VAL A 664 -15.14 8.69 17.00
CA VAL A 664 -13.82 8.86 17.62
C VAL A 664 -13.49 7.60 18.42
N GLY A 665 -12.35 7.00 18.14
CA GLY A 665 -11.75 5.94 18.96
C GLY A 665 -10.61 6.49 19.78
N TRP A 666 -10.65 6.31 21.09
CA TRP A 666 -9.56 6.58 22.02
C TRP A 666 -9.15 5.30 22.73
N TYR A 667 -7.86 5.11 22.89
CA TYR A 667 -7.26 3.88 23.42
C TYR A 667 -6.16 4.21 24.42
N ARG A 668 -6.08 3.45 25.51
CA ARG A 668 -5.02 3.53 26.50
C ARG A 668 -4.41 2.15 26.70
N PHE A 669 -3.09 2.08 26.64
CA PHE A 669 -2.34 0.82 26.75
C PHE A 669 -2.00 0.50 28.20
N LEU A 670 -1.41 1.45 28.93
CA LEU A 670 -1.08 1.32 30.32
C LEU A 670 -1.67 2.50 31.12
N GLU A 671 -2.24 2.20 32.28
CA GLU A 671 -2.79 3.20 33.19
C GLU A 671 -1.66 3.94 33.92
N PRO A 672 -1.49 5.25 33.74
CA PRO A 672 -0.53 6.03 34.52
C PRO A 672 -1.09 6.39 35.91
N ILE A 673 -0.19 6.43 36.90
CA ILE A 673 -0.55 6.85 38.24
C ILE A 673 -0.74 8.39 38.29
N ASN A 674 -1.79 8.84 38.97
CA ASN A 674 -2.06 10.26 39.23
C ASN A 674 -2.05 11.10 37.93
N ILE A 675 -2.85 10.68 36.99
CA ILE A 675 -2.96 11.25 35.66
C ILE A 675 -3.51 12.69 35.70
N GLY A 676 -2.94 13.56 34.90
CA GLY A 676 -3.43 14.92 34.67
C GLY A 676 -4.65 14.98 33.74
N TYR A 677 -5.09 16.19 33.41
CA TYR A 677 -6.14 16.41 32.41
C TYR A 677 -5.77 15.79 31.07
N ARG A 678 -6.73 15.07 30.48
CA ARG A 678 -6.61 14.46 29.17
C ARG A 678 -7.72 14.97 28.27
N SER A 679 -7.32 15.56 27.14
CA SER A 679 -8.24 15.95 26.07
C SER A 679 -7.65 15.59 24.73
N VAL A 680 -8.52 15.24 23.77
CA VAL A 680 -8.17 14.96 22.38
C VAL A 680 -8.80 16.02 21.50
N ARG A 681 -7.98 16.81 20.80
CA ARG A 681 -8.47 17.77 19.81
C ARG A 681 -8.95 17.03 18.58
N LEU A 682 -10.24 17.18 18.26
CA LEU A 682 -10.84 16.56 17.09
C LEU A 682 -10.48 17.34 15.81
N GLN A 683 -10.75 16.75 14.66
CA GLN A 683 -10.47 17.36 13.37
C GLN A 683 -11.64 17.14 12.40
N GLY A 684 -11.73 17.98 11.36
CA GLY A 684 -12.65 17.79 10.25
C GLY A 684 -14.12 18.08 10.52
N LEU A 685 -14.52 18.44 11.73
CA LEU A 685 -15.89 18.82 12.08
C LEU A 685 -16.27 20.18 11.47
N ASP A 686 -17.56 20.45 11.34
CA ASP A 686 -18.03 21.80 11.06
C ASP A 686 -17.97 22.64 12.34
N PRO A 687 -17.24 23.77 12.38
CA PRO A 687 -17.08 24.56 13.60
C PRO A 687 -18.39 25.14 14.13
N LYS A 688 -19.43 25.26 13.29
CA LYS A 688 -20.72 25.90 13.64
C LYS A 688 -21.79 24.92 14.08
N LEU A 689 -21.61 23.63 13.82
CA LEU A 689 -22.63 22.64 14.17
C LEU A 689 -22.46 22.18 15.63
N PRO A 690 -23.55 22.10 16.41
CA PRO A 690 -23.55 21.43 17.70
C PRO A 690 -23.67 19.92 17.50
N TYR A 691 -22.77 19.16 18.11
CA TYR A 691 -22.75 17.70 18.08
C TYR A 691 -23.20 17.10 19.39
N GLN A 692 -24.24 16.28 19.35
CA GLN A 692 -24.57 15.38 20.43
C GLN A 692 -23.55 14.24 20.45
N ILE A 693 -22.89 14.05 21.57
CA ILE A 693 -21.90 13.00 21.79
C ILE A 693 -22.54 11.90 22.62
N SER A 694 -22.30 10.63 22.21
CA SER A 694 -22.73 9.49 23.02
C SER A 694 -22.15 9.60 24.43
N ASN A 695 -22.95 9.29 25.44
CA ASN A 695 -22.60 9.35 26.85
C ASN A 695 -22.36 10.77 27.42
N MET A 696 -22.78 11.82 26.71
CA MET A 696 -22.77 13.19 27.22
C MET A 696 -24.19 13.79 27.17
N GLU A 697 -24.55 14.53 28.23
CA GLU A 697 -25.86 15.18 28.28
C GLU A 697 -25.92 16.42 27.38
N MET A 698 -24.81 17.16 27.31
CA MET A 698 -24.71 18.42 26.57
C MET A 698 -24.12 18.21 25.19
N ALA A 699 -24.68 18.88 24.17
CA ALA A 699 -24.06 18.99 22.87
C ALA A 699 -22.91 20.01 22.90
N LEU A 700 -21.82 19.74 22.16
CA LEU A 700 -20.67 20.61 22.03
C LEU A 700 -20.52 21.06 20.59
N TYR A 701 -20.13 22.33 20.37
CA TYR A 701 -19.87 22.82 19.02
C TYR A 701 -18.59 22.24 18.44
N GLY A 702 -18.53 22.14 17.09
CA GLY A 702 -17.37 21.61 16.42
C GLY A 702 -16.08 22.41 16.69
N ASP A 703 -16.15 23.73 16.85
CA ASP A 703 -15.00 24.56 17.22
C ASP A 703 -14.51 24.28 18.65
N GLU A 704 -15.42 24.06 19.62
CA GLU A 704 -15.05 23.64 20.98
C GLU A 704 -14.28 22.31 20.94
N LEU A 705 -14.80 21.32 20.21
CA LEU A 705 -14.18 20.00 20.08
C LEU A 705 -12.83 20.05 19.35
N MET A 706 -12.67 20.95 18.35
CA MET A 706 -11.43 21.09 17.59
C MET A 706 -10.37 21.95 18.31
N GLN A 707 -10.78 22.93 19.15
CA GLN A 707 -9.84 23.85 19.81
C GLN A 707 -9.59 23.49 21.28
N ALA A 708 -10.64 23.28 22.08
CA ALA A 708 -10.51 22.87 23.47
C ALA A 708 -10.32 21.34 23.62
N GLY A 709 -10.95 20.57 22.74
CA GLY A 709 -10.85 19.12 22.67
C GLY A 709 -11.94 18.39 23.46
N LEU A 710 -12.08 17.10 23.12
CA LEU A 710 -12.94 16.15 23.83
C LEU A 710 -12.21 15.67 25.09
N ILE A 711 -12.82 15.85 26.28
CA ILE A 711 -12.25 15.37 27.53
C ILE A 711 -12.40 13.86 27.62
N VAL A 712 -11.26 13.16 27.72
CA VAL A 712 -11.16 11.69 27.83
C VAL A 712 -10.61 11.25 29.20
N SER A 713 -10.41 12.20 30.13
CA SER A 713 -9.90 11.90 31.47
C SER A 713 -10.83 10.94 32.22
N ASP A 714 -10.22 10.04 32.95
CA ASP A 714 -10.89 9.11 33.84
C ASP A 714 -10.78 9.55 35.28
N VAL A 715 -11.81 9.29 36.08
CA VAL A 715 -11.83 9.65 37.51
C VAL A 715 -11.27 8.54 38.40
N ALA A 716 -11.12 7.32 37.84
CA ALA A 716 -10.65 6.17 38.60
C ALA A 716 -9.13 6.26 38.80
N SER A 717 -8.72 6.40 40.03
CA SER A 717 -7.30 6.44 40.43
C SER A 717 -6.70 5.08 40.82
N GLY A 718 -7.43 4.00 40.66
CA GLY A 718 -6.99 2.66 41.08
C GLY A 718 -6.86 2.46 42.58
N GLN A 719 -7.34 3.40 43.41
CA GLN A 719 -7.23 3.33 44.87
C GLN A 719 -8.28 2.42 45.50
N ASN A 720 -9.34 2.09 44.79
CA ASN A 720 -10.38 1.21 45.29
C ASN A 720 -10.63 0.04 44.34
N PRO A 721 -10.06 -1.14 44.62
CA PRO A 721 -10.26 -2.33 43.80
C PRO A 721 -11.72 -2.78 43.67
N GLU A 722 -12.57 -2.40 44.63
CA GLU A 722 -14.01 -2.71 44.61
C GLU A 722 -14.77 -1.90 43.52
N GLN A 723 -14.16 -0.82 43.02
CA GLN A 723 -14.71 0.01 41.94
C GLN A 723 -14.24 -0.47 40.57
N TYR A 724 -13.42 -1.50 40.48
CA TYR A 724 -13.02 -2.07 39.21
C TYR A 724 -14.22 -2.71 38.49
N ASN A 725 -14.61 -2.10 37.39
CA ASN A 725 -15.74 -2.54 36.57
C ASN A 725 -15.33 -3.12 35.23
N GLY A 726 -14.00 -3.35 35.01
CA GLY A 726 -13.45 -3.80 33.73
C GLY A 726 -13.28 -2.70 32.68
N GLU A 727 -13.64 -1.45 33.01
CA GLU A 727 -13.52 -0.30 32.10
C GLU A 727 -12.40 0.67 32.52
N ASN A 728 -11.68 0.35 33.61
CA ASN A 728 -10.55 1.11 34.14
C ASN A 728 -9.28 0.26 34.13
N GLY A 729 -8.11 0.90 34.27
CA GLY A 729 -6.81 0.25 34.27
C GLY A 729 -6.19 0.14 32.89
N ASP A 730 -5.37 -0.90 32.69
CA ASP A 730 -4.67 -1.14 31.43
C ASP A 730 -5.62 -1.61 30.33
N PHE A 731 -5.22 -1.42 29.07
CA PHE A 731 -5.89 -1.91 27.86
C PHE A 731 -7.34 -1.43 27.73
N GLN A 732 -7.55 -0.11 27.84
CA GLN A 732 -8.86 0.51 27.74
C GLN A 732 -9.14 1.10 26.36
N SER A 733 -10.43 1.13 26.00
CA SER A 733 -10.91 1.80 24.78
C SER A 733 -12.22 2.54 25.03
N ARG A 734 -12.42 3.63 24.32
CA ARG A 734 -13.70 4.37 24.31
C ARG A 734 -14.03 4.76 22.87
N LEU A 735 -15.28 4.54 22.49
CA LEU A 735 -15.85 5.07 21.27
C LEU A 735 -16.80 6.21 21.60
N TYR A 736 -16.68 7.31 20.86
CA TYR A 736 -17.60 8.43 20.93
C TYR A 736 -18.27 8.61 19.58
N LEU A 737 -19.58 8.50 19.58
CA LEU A 737 -20.41 8.79 18.41
C LEU A 737 -20.85 10.25 18.49
N LEU A 738 -20.56 10.99 17.43
CA LEU A 738 -20.95 12.38 17.29
C LEU A 738 -22.01 12.49 16.21
N LYS A 739 -23.11 13.16 16.53
CA LYS A 739 -24.18 13.45 15.60
C LYS A 739 -24.59 14.90 15.68
N ALA A 740 -24.50 15.62 14.57
CA ALA A 740 -24.94 17.01 14.53
C ALA A 740 -26.43 17.11 14.85
N LYS A 741 -26.81 18.06 15.71
CA LYS A 741 -28.20 18.42 15.92
C LYS A 741 -28.64 19.35 14.80
N GLU A 742 -29.76 19.04 14.19
CA GLU A 742 -30.45 20.00 13.33
C GLU A 742 -31.06 21.09 14.22
N GLU A 743 -30.88 22.35 13.84
CA GLU A 743 -31.47 23.49 14.51
C GLU A 743 -33.02 23.45 14.51
#